data_b75b8f6190a7cf3088cdea7a4eb27c48
#
_entry.id   b75b8f6190a7cf3088cdea7a4eb27c48
#
_cell.length_a   1.000
_cell.length_b   1.000
_cell.length_c   1.000
_cell.angle_alpha   90.00
_cell.angle_beta   90.00
_cell.angle_gamma   90.00
#
_symmetry.space_group_name_H-M   'P 1'
#
loop_
_entity.id
_entity.type
_entity.pdbx_description
1 polymer ?
#
loop_
_entity_poly.entity_id
_entity_poly.type
_entity_poly.pdbx_seq_one_letter_code
_entity_poly.pdbx_strand_id
1 'polypeptide(L)'
;MSAAPQIDLGAAPAAALDVRDLEVSFHRRGRDLRVLKGVTLRIAAGEAYGLVGESGCGKTTLAMAAMRYLAANGTVDEGTVLVDGQDVGTLSEEALRRWRGGKVAMVYQDPATALSPAMRIGDQLAEVYHYHEGMAKADALERARESLRRVAIPDPDATLRRYPFELSGGQQQRVVIAMALSVNPKLLILDEPTTGLDATVEAEILDLVEELQGRINAAILLITHNLGLVRRLCSRVGVLYAGRLVEEGSARDVFTDPRHPYTMGLMRCVPRFGMNKTDAALQTIPGTLPALGEPLEGCVYSARCPMAKPVCKQREPDFFAWPSDLGTKAAAEAAALPPDPAAFSPHHAQPVGAGSRHARCYFSAEVPGMPQATPVLAASLEARGADEGDVLVIDDVVRTFKDGRKLLTAVADVSLNLRKGETFGLVGESGSGKTTLAKCVTGLLAPDSGAISFEGGVLRPKASRRSQNALRAIQMVFQNPDSTLNPAWTTRSILTRAVRKLGGAHGGSVRAKVDNLSAGVRVEPRFLFQKPMELSGGQKQRIAIARAFAGDPTLVVCDEPASALDVSVQASILNLLVELQTREQVSYVFISHDLAVVRYISDRIGVMYLAELIEVGSADAVFNPPHHPYTEALLSSIPKLDFERRQQRITLRGSMPSLSEPPSGCRFHTRCHRFLGDVCVQQEPPLQEAGEGHVYKCHIPPAELLAAQRAEAPAAPAD
;
A
#
# COMPACT_ATOMS: atom_id res chain seq x y z
N MET A 1 -62.58 -8.47 -16.86
CA MET A 1 -61.52 -7.63 -16.33
C MET A 1 -60.65 -8.51 -15.42
N SER A 2 -59.58 -9.05 -15.96
CA SER A 2 -58.66 -9.93 -15.26
C SER A 2 -57.53 -9.06 -14.71
N ALA A 3 -57.33 -9.09 -13.39
CA ALA A 3 -56.22 -8.38 -12.72
C ALA A 3 -54.88 -9.02 -13.11
N ALA A 4 -53.94 -8.21 -13.59
CA ALA A 4 -52.57 -8.62 -13.84
C ALA A 4 -51.88 -9.00 -12.51
N PRO A 5 -51.04 -10.04 -12.50
CA PRO A 5 -50.30 -10.40 -11.28
C PRO A 5 -49.35 -9.29 -10.90
N GLN A 6 -49.45 -8.80 -9.68
CA GLN A 6 -48.43 -7.95 -9.03
C GLN A 6 -47.14 -8.78 -8.91
N ILE A 7 -46.10 -8.37 -9.62
CA ILE A 7 -44.75 -8.89 -9.41
C ILE A 7 -44.30 -8.37 -8.04
N ASP A 8 -44.18 -9.28 -7.09
CA ASP A 8 -43.59 -9.03 -5.77
C ASP A 8 -42.12 -8.69 -6.00
N LEU A 9 -41.78 -7.38 -5.97
CA LEU A 9 -40.43 -6.89 -5.96
C LEU A 9 -39.87 -7.23 -4.57
N GLY A 10 -39.21 -8.41 -4.50
CA GLY A 10 -38.64 -8.95 -3.29
C GLY A 10 -37.97 -7.85 -2.43
N ALA A 11 -38.27 -7.85 -1.14
CA ALA A 11 -37.74 -6.88 -0.18
C ALA A 11 -36.23 -6.74 -0.35
N ALA A 12 -35.74 -5.52 -0.51
CA ALA A 12 -34.31 -5.24 -0.63
C ALA A 12 -33.58 -5.92 0.55
N PRO A 13 -32.44 -6.59 0.32
CA PRO A 13 -31.72 -7.33 1.36
C PRO A 13 -31.46 -6.41 2.56
N ALA A 14 -31.59 -6.95 3.78
CA ALA A 14 -31.38 -6.20 5.02
C ALA A 14 -29.99 -5.55 5.01
N ALA A 15 -29.91 -4.26 5.33
CA ALA A 15 -28.65 -3.56 5.37
C ALA A 15 -27.87 -3.92 6.66
N ALA A 16 -26.62 -4.34 6.50
CA ALA A 16 -25.72 -4.49 7.64
C ALA A 16 -25.18 -3.13 8.09
N LEU A 17 -24.97 -2.19 7.17
CA LEU A 17 -24.63 -0.81 7.44
C LEU A 17 -25.47 0.10 6.53
N ASP A 18 -26.12 1.11 7.11
CA ASP A 18 -26.85 2.16 6.39
C ASP A 18 -26.46 3.51 7.00
N VAL A 19 -25.70 4.28 6.24
CA VAL A 19 -25.24 5.63 6.60
C VAL A 19 -26.02 6.61 5.75
N ARG A 20 -26.65 7.60 6.38
CA ARG A 20 -27.50 8.60 5.72
C ARG A 20 -27.06 10.00 6.08
N ASP A 21 -26.68 10.77 5.09
CA ASP A 21 -26.31 12.19 5.15
C ASP A 21 -25.36 12.53 6.32
N LEU A 22 -24.37 11.65 6.55
CA LEU A 22 -23.48 11.74 7.70
C LEU A 22 -22.52 12.92 7.58
N GLU A 23 -22.61 13.86 8.53
CA GLU A 23 -21.66 14.95 8.71
C GLU A 23 -20.89 14.79 10.03
N VAL A 24 -19.55 14.95 9.95
CA VAL A 24 -18.68 14.84 11.12
C VAL A 24 -17.67 15.98 11.14
N SER A 25 -17.57 16.64 12.29
CA SER A 25 -16.60 17.69 12.55
C SER A 25 -15.68 17.37 13.72
N PHE A 26 -14.47 17.96 13.68
CA PHE A 26 -13.53 17.95 14.79
C PHE A 26 -13.28 19.38 15.28
N HIS A 27 -13.44 19.61 16.58
CA HIS A 27 -13.21 20.91 17.21
C HIS A 27 -11.73 21.06 17.59
N ARG A 28 -11.04 22.03 16.97
CA ARG A 28 -9.61 22.28 17.25
C ARG A 28 -9.34 23.77 17.37
N ARG A 29 -8.92 24.21 18.56
CA ARG A 29 -8.51 25.61 18.81
C ARG A 29 -9.53 26.64 18.35
N GLY A 30 -10.84 26.42 18.63
CA GLY A 30 -11.93 27.33 18.28
C GLY A 30 -12.30 27.34 16.79
N ARG A 31 -11.91 26.32 16.03
CA ARG A 31 -12.33 26.08 14.64
C ARG A 31 -12.97 24.72 14.52
N ASP A 32 -14.06 24.67 13.77
CA ASP A 32 -14.73 23.42 13.42
C ASP A 32 -14.18 22.94 12.07
N LEU A 33 -13.59 21.77 12.09
CA LEU A 33 -12.99 21.14 10.92
C LEU A 33 -13.95 20.07 10.42
N ARG A 34 -14.83 20.40 9.49
CA ARG A 34 -15.77 19.45 8.88
C ARG A 34 -15.01 18.46 8.00
N VAL A 35 -15.01 17.18 8.41
CA VAL A 35 -14.29 16.08 7.76
C VAL A 35 -15.21 15.28 6.85
N LEU A 36 -16.42 14.92 7.31
CA LEU A 36 -17.45 14.31 6.47
C LEU A 36 -18.55 15.32 6.18
N LYS A 37 -19.07 15.31 4.96
CA LYS A 37 -19.95 16.37 4.43
C LYS A 37 -21.16 15.74 3.73
N GLY A 38 -22.05 15.07 4.49
CA GLY A 38 -23.23 14.41 3.94
C GLY A 38 -22.89 13.15 3.16
N VAL A 39 -22.25 12.19 3.84
CA VAL A 39 -21.93 10.88 3.25
C VAL A 39 -23.13 9.96 3.41
N THR A 40 -23.60 9.41 2.29
CA THR A 40 -24.66 8.40 2.26
C THR A 40 -24.13 7.15 1.56
N LEU A 41 -24.16 5.98 2.24
CA LEU A 41 -23.80 4.69 1.66
C LEU A 41 -24.56 3.55 2.36
N ARG A 42 -24.73 2.43 1.67
CA ARG A 42 -25.40 1.24 2.19
C ARG A 42 -24.61 -0.02 1.84
N ILE A 43 -24.46 -0.91 2.82
CA ILE A 43 -23.82 -2.21 2.67
C ILE A 43 -24.84 -3.29 3.05
N ALA A 44 -25.11 -4.23 2.15
CA ALA A 44 -26.02 -5.32 2.41
C ALA A 44 -25.38 -6.38 3.34
N ALA A 45 -26.21 -7.21 3.96
CA ALA A 45 -25.72 -8.35 4.76
C ALA A 45 -24.88 -9.29 3.88
N GLY A 46 -23.68 -9.66 4.35
CA GLY A 46 -22.74 -10.52 3.61
C GLY A 46 -22.02 -9.84 2.43
N GLU A 47 -22.30 -8.57 2.15
CA GLU A 47 -21.62 -7.80 1.09
C GLU A 47 -20.24 -7.36 1.54
N ALA A 48 -19.24 -7.41 0.64
CA ALA A 48 -17.97 -6.71 0.78
C ALA A 48 -17.99 -5.43 -0.04
N TYR A 49 -17.81 -4.31 0.65
CA TYR A 49 -17.81 -2.95 0.09
C TYR A 49 -16.45 -2.30 0.29
N GLY A 50 -15.84 -1.82 -0.80
CA GLY A 50 -14.58 -1.10 -0.78
C GLY A 50 -14.79 0.41 -0.61
N LEU A 51 -14.02 1.05 0.26
CA LEU A 51 -13.97 2.51 0.38
C LEU A 51 -12.55 2.99 0.06
N VAL A 52 -12.38 3.69 -1.06
CA VAL A 52 -11.09 4.15 -1.56
C VAL A 52 -11.00 5.67 -1.61
N GLY A 53 -9.77 6.20 -1.61
CA GLY A 53 -9.49 7.64 -1.71
C GLY A 53 -8.14 7.98 -1.09
N GLU A 54 -7.66 9.22 -1.31
CA GLU A 54 -6.40 9.71 -0.75
C GLU A 54 -6.42 9.76 0.79
N SER A 55 -5.22 9.71 1.40
CA SER A 55 -5.08 9.86 2.86
C SER A 55 -5.63 11.23 3.32
N GLY A 56 -6.39 11.21 4.42
CA GLY A 56 -7.04 12.42 4.94
C GLY A 56 -8.38 12.78 4.30
N CYS A 57 -8.92 12.00 3.34
CA CYS A 57 -10.24 12.28 2.75
C CYS A 57 -11.43 11.92 3.65
N GLY A 58 -11.22 11.22 4.80
CA GLY A 58 -12.27 10.92 5.79
C GLY A 58 -12.65 9.44 5.92
N LYS A 59 -11.98 8.48 5.26
CA LYS A 59 -12.30 7.04 5.29
C LYS A 59 -12.34 6.46 6.72
N THR A 60 -11.25 6.61 7.47
CA THR A 60 -11.17 6.17 8.87
C THR A 60 -12.17 6.91 9.76
N THR A 61 -12.44 8.19 9.47
CA THR A 61 -13.47 8.96 10.21
C THR A 61 -14.86 8.36 10.02
N LEU A 62 -15.20 7.92 8.80
CA LEU A 62 -16.45 7.22 8.52
C LEU A 62 -16.55 5.91 9.33
N ALA A 63 -15.48 5.11 9.33
CA ALA A 63 -15.39 3.87 10.11
C ALA A 63 -15.58 4.11 11.61
N MET A 64 -14.87 5.11 12.16
CA MET A 64 -14.99 5.49 13.57
C MET A 64 -16.39 6.02 13.92
N ALA A 65 -17.03 6.80 13.02
CA ALA A 65 -18.40 7.26 13.20
C ALA A 65 -19.40 6.08 13.17
N ALA A 66 -19.20 5.11 12.26
CA ALA A 66 -20.01 3.89 12.20
C ALA A 66 -19.94 3.07 13.50
N MET A 67 -18.81 3.14 14.22
CA MET A 67 -18.65 2.54 15.54
C MET A 67 -19.01 3.45 16.70
N ARG A 68 -19.42 4.71 16.43
CA ARG A 68 -19.54 5.77 17.44
C ARG A 68 -18.31 5.87 18.34
N TYR A 69 -17.10 5.77 17.73
CA TYR A 69 -15.80 5.78 18.41
C TYR A 69 -14.94 6.94 17.91
N LEU A 70 -15.53 8.12 17.78
CA LEU A 70 -14.80 9.34 17.45
C LEU A 70 -13.94 9.79 18.65
N ALA A 71 -12.85 10.51 18.36
CA ALA A 71 -12.05 11.14 19.41
C ALA A 71 -12.91 12.17 20.19
N ALA A 72 -12.50 12.51 21.42
CA ALA A 72 -13.27 13.37 22.32
C ALA A 72 -13.60 14.77 21.76
N ASN A 73 -12.85 15.23 20.77
CA ASN A 73 -13.10 16.49 20.05
C ASN A 73 -13.84 16.30 18.72
N GLY A 74 -14.36 15.10 18.44
CA GLY A 74 -15.12 14.78 17.23
C GLY A 74 -16.61 14.65 17.54
N THR A 75 -17.46 15.23 16.68
CA THR A 75 -18.93 15.19 16.79
C THR A 75 -19.55 14.73 15.48
N VAL A 76 -20.65 13.99 15.59
CA VAL A 76 -21.59 13.79 14.49
C VAL A 76 -22.51 14.99 14.50
N ASP A 77 -22.45 15.83 13.47
CA ASP A 77 -23.23 17.08 13.39
C ASP A 77 -24.62 16.82 12.83
N GLU A 78 -24.71 16.00 11.77
CA GLU A 78 -25.95 15.61 11.10
C GLU A 78 -25.88 14.17 10.59
N GLY A 79 -27.04 13.61 10.25
CA GLY A 79 -27.18 12.28 9.68
C GLY A 79 -27.37 11.16 10.70
N THR A 80 -27.55 9.95 10.18
CA THR A 80 -27.78 8.74 10.98
C THR A 80 -26.93 7.59 10.51
N VAL A 81 -26.55 6.71 11.44
CA VAL A 81 -25.83 5.48 11.17
C VAL A 81 -26.60 4.31 11.78
N LEU A 82 -27.10 3.42 10.92
CA LEU A 82 -27.75 2.19 11.34
C LEU A 82 -26.84 1.00 11.05
N VAL A 83 -26.66 0.13 12.03
CA VAL A 83 -25.97 -1.16 11.86
C VAL A 83 -26.94 -2.27 12.25
N ASP A 84 -27.17 -3.22 11.35
CA ASP A 84 -28.16 -4.31 11.51
C ASP A 84 -29.54 -3.73 11.88
N GLY A 85 -29.91 -2.58 11.26
CA GLY A 85 -31.16 -1.86 11.49
C GLY A 85 -31.23 -1.04 12.79
N GLN A 86 -30.23 -1.06 13.64
CA GLN A 86 -30.18 -0.33 14.90
C GLN A 86 -29.42 0.99 14.75
N ASP A 87 -30.05 2.10 15.13
CA ASP A 87 -29.40 3.41 15.15
C ASP A 87 -28.37 3.48 16.29
N VAL A 88 -27.09 3.63 15.89
CA VAL A 88 -25.95 3.68 16.81
C VAL A 88 -25.99 4.95 17.67
N GLY A 89 -26.55 6.04 17.14
CA GLY A 89 -26.69 7.32 17.84
C GLY A 89 -27.54 7.24 19.12
N THR A 90 -28.52 6.33 19.14
CA THR A 90 -29.47 6.18 20.25
C THR A 90 -29.01 5.25 21.38
N LEU A 91 -27.90 4.54 21.21
CA LEU A 91 -27.40 3.58 22.19
C LEU A 91 -26.83 4.29 23.43
N SER A 92 -27.17 3.75 24.65
CA SER A 92 -26.48 4.15 25.87
C SER A 92 -25.02 3.69 25.86
N GLU A 93 -24.15 4.31 26.66
CA GLU A 93 -22.72 3.93 26.70
C GLU A 93 -22.52 2.44 27.12
N GLU A 94 -23.35 1.90 28.00
CA GLU A 94 -23.29 0.50 28.39
C GLU A 94 -23.73 -0.42 27.24
N ALA A 95 -24.82 -0.10 26.56
CA ALA A 95 -25.29 -0.82 25.39
C ALA A 95 -24.25 -0.78 24.27
N LEU A 96 -23.63 0.38 24.05
CA LEU A 96 -22.61 0.61 23.06
C LEU A 96 -21.34 -0.23 23.31
N ARG A 97 -20.93 -0.39 24.56
CA ARG A 97 -19.79 -1.26 24.91
C ARG A 97 -20.05 -2.73 24.55
N ARG A 98 -21.26 -3.24 24.83
CA ARG A 98 -21.63 -4.62 24.47
C ARG A 98 -21.83 -4.78 22.97
N TRP A 99 -22.32 -3.76 22.32
CA TRP A 99 -22.58 -3.71 20.88
C TRP A 99 -21.27 -3.72 20.08
N ARG A 100 -20.27 -2.91 20.50
CA ARG A 100 -18.90 -2.99 19.97
C ARG A 100 -18.29 -4.35 20.28
N GLY A 101 -17.66 -4.99 19.30
CA GLY A 101 -17.17 -6.35 19.38
C GLY A 101 -18.26 -7.41 19.16
N GLY A 102 -19.50 -7.22 19.67
CA GLY A 102 -20.60 -8.17 19.48
C GLY A 102 -21.30 -8.06 18.11
N LYS A 103 -21.60 -6.83 17.66
CA LYS A 103 -22.29 -6.56 16.39
C LYS A 103 -21.37 -5.97 15.33
N VAL A 104 -20.42 -5.13 15.72
CA VAL A 104 -19.42 -4.52 14.85
C VAL A 104 -18.03 -4.76 15.40
N ALA A 105 -17.09 -5.13 14.54
CA ALA A 105 -15.68 -5.25 14.89
C ALA A 105 -14.82 -4.48 13.88
N MET A 106 -13.64 -4.04 14.33
CA MET A 106 -12.72 -3.30 13.49
C MET A 106 -11.30 -3.85 13.62
N VAL A 107 -10.67 -4.04 12.49
CA VAL A 107 -9.23 -4.28 12.36
C VAL A 107 -8.58 -2.96 11.98
N TYR A 108 -7.70 -2.47 12.83
CA TYR A 108 -7.00 -1.19 12.66
C TYR A 108 -5.79 -1.33 11.74
N GLN A 109 -5.35 -0.21 11.17
CA GLN A 109 -4.22 -0.11 10.25
C GLN A 109 -2.90 -0.64 10.84
N ASP A 110 -2.64 -0.37 12.13
CA ASP A 110 -1.45 -0.85 12.82
C ASP A 110 -1.84 -1.87 13.91
N PRO A 111 -1.52 -3.16 13.72
CA PRO A 111 -1.84 -4.20 14.70
C PRO A 111 -1.17 -3.97 16.07
N ALA A 112 -0.02 -3.30 16.12
CA ALA A 112 0.66 -3.01 17.37
C ALA A 112 -0.13 -2.03 18.26
N THR A 113 -0.98 -1.19 17.67
CA THR A 113 -1.87 -0.28 18.43
C THR A 113 -3.12 -0.99 18.96
N ALA A 114 -3.53 -2.10 18.34
CA ALA A 114 -4.69 -2.89 18.74
C ALA A 114 -4.36 -3.89 19.85
N LEU A 115 -3.08 -4.31 19.98
CA LEU A 115 -2.62 -5.30 20.95
C LEU A 115 -1.93 -4.61 22.14
N SER A 116 -2.28 -5.04 23.36
CA SER A 116 -1.58 -4.57 24.57
C SER A 116 -0.17 -5.17 24.66
N PRO A 117 0.91 -4.38 24.62
CA PRO A 117 2.27 -4.90 24.64
C PRO A 117 2.62 -5.58 25.98
N ALA A 118 1.88 -5.30 27.06
CA ALA A 118 2.11 -5.81 28.40
C ALA A 118 1.32 -7.09 28.71
N MET A 119 0.45 -7.55 27.80
CA MET A 119 -0.38 -8.75 27.98
C MET A 119 0.00 -9.84 26.98
N ARG A 120 -0.11 -11.11 27.40
CA ARG A 120 0.06 -12.24 26.48
C ARG A 120 -1.11 -12.32 25.49
N ILE A 121 -0.84 -12.85 24.32
CA ILE A 121 -1.86 -13.01 23.25
C ILE A 121 -3.05 -13.85 23.75
N GLY A 122 -2.78 -14.93 24.50
CA GLY A 122 -3.85 -15.77 25.04
C GLY A 122 -4.78 -15.04 26.00
N ASP A 123 -4.23 -14.20 26.86
CA ASP A 123 -5.04 -13.44 27.83
C ASP A 123 -5.90 -12.40 27.11
N GLN A 124 -5.38 -11.73 26.09
CA GLN A 124 -6.13 -10.73 25.29
C GLN A 124 -7.27 -11.38 24.49
N LEU A 125 -7.04 -12.52 23.85
CA LEU A 125 -8.08 -13.28 23.15
C LEU A 125 -9.14 -13.83 24.10
N ALA A 126 -8.72 -14.39 25.24
CA ALA A 126 -9.63 -14.95 26.25
C ALA A 126 -10.52 -13.86 26.89
N GLU A 127 -10.01 -12.63 27.04
CA GLU A 127 -10.77 -11.48 27.54
C GLU A 127 -11.97 -11.18 26.66
N VAL A 128 -11.85 -11.27 25.33
CA VAL A 128 -12.95 -11.07 24.39
C VAL A 128 -14.09 -12.06 24.65
N TYR A 129 -13.79 -13.36 24.79
CA TYR A 129 -14.79 -14.39 25.06
C TYR A 129 -15.39 -14.27 26.47
N HIS A 130 -14.56 -13.93 27.45
CA HIS A 130 -15.04 -13.70 28.81
C HIS A 130 -16.03 -12.54 28.86
N TYR A 131 -15.71 -11.41 28.22
CA TYR A 131 -16.54 -10.20 28.24
C TYR A 131 -17.83 -10.35 27.45
N HIS A 132 -17.79 -10.91 26.25
CA HIS A 132 -18.95 -10.96 25.34
C HIS A 132 -19.81 -12.22 25.52
N GLU A 133 -19.21 -13.35 25.85
CA GLU A 133 -19.92 -14.64 25.98
C GLU A 133 -20.02 -15.14 27.43
N GLY A 134 -19.41 -14.44 28.40
CA GLY A 134 -19.45 -14.81 29.81
C GLY A 134 -18.68 -16.09 30.14
N MET A 135 -17.76 -16.54 29.30
CA MET A 135 -17.02 -17.78 29.45
C MET A 135 -16.07 -17.77 30.64
N ALA A 136 -15.90 -18.91 31.29
CA ALA A 136 -14.84 -19.13 32.30
C ALA A 136 -13.46 -19.04 31.60
N LYS A 137 -12.43 -18.61 32.35
CA LYS A 137 -11.09 -18.37 31.81
C LYS A 137 -10.50 -19.58 31.06
N ALA A 138 -10.72 -20.78 31.55
CA ALA A 138 -10.19 -22.02 30.94
C ALA A 138 -10.84 -22.26 29.56
N ASP A 139 -12.17 -22.14 29.49
CA ASP A 139 -12.93 -22.32 28.24
C ASP A 139 -12.63 -21.22 27.24
N ALA A 140 -12.47 -19.95 27.71
CA ALA A 140 -12.08 -18.83 26.91
C ALA A 140 -10.68 -19.01 26.27
N LEU A 141 -9.72 -19.59 26.98
CA LEU A 141 -8.40 -19.92 26.45
C LEU A 141 -8.45 -21.03 25.38
N GLU A 142 -9.32 -22.04 25.56
CA GLU A 142 -9.51 -23.06 24.52
C GLU A 142 -10.13 -22.48 23.26
N ARG A 143 -11.12 -21.60 23.38
CA ARG A 143 -11.68 -20.87 22.25
C ARG A 143 -10.65 -19.93 21.59
N ALA A 144 -9.79 -19.30 22.38
CA ALA A 144 -8.68 -18.50 21.87
C ALA A 144 -7.72 -19.34 21.01
N ARG A 145 -7.39 -20.57 21.47
CA ARG A 145 -6.59 -21.53 20.70
C ARG A 145 -7.25 -21.88 19.37
N GLU A 146 -8.55 -22.16 19.39
CA GLU A 146 -9.32 -22.45 18.17
C GLU A 146 -9.33 -21.27 17.21
N SER A 147 -9.47 -20.04 17.71
CA SER A 147 -9.41 -18.82 16.87
C SER A 147 -8.06 -18.62 16.21
N LEU A 148 -6.96 -18.91 16.90
CA LEU A 148 -5.62 -18.88 16.30
C LEU A 148 -5.44 -19.94 15.21
N ARG A 149 -6.05 -21.13 15.38
CA ARG A 149 -6.07 -22.14 14.31
C ARG A 149 -6.84 -21.68 13.08
N ARG A 150 -8.00 -21.05 13.28
CA ARG A 150 -8.83 -20.51 12.18
C ARG A 150 -8.11 -19.47 11.33
N VAL A 151 -7.25 -18.67 11.93
CA VAL A 151 -6.43 -17.68 11.23
C VAL A 151 -5.06 -18.23 10.80
N ALA A 152 -4.91 -19.56 10.77
CA ALA A 152 -3.73 -20.27 10.30
C ALA A 152 -2.42 -19.84 11.01
N ILE A 153 -2.45 -19.61 12.32
CA ILE A 153 -1.24 -19.46 13.13
C ILE A 153 -0.57 -20.84 13.28
N PRO A 154 0.72 -21.00 12.91
CA PRO A 154 1.37 -22.31 12.85
C PRO A 154 1.44 -23.05 14.19
N ASP A 155 1.72 -22.33 15.27
CA ASP A 155 1.79 -22.87 16.64
C ASP A 155 0.92 -22.03 17.59
N PRO A 156 -0.38 -22.36 17.69
CA PRO A 156 -1.30 -21.65 18.57
C PRO A 156 -0.90 -21.70 20.04
N ASP A 157 -0.40 -22.85 20.52
CA ASP A 157 -0.04 -23.03 21.92
C ASP A 157 1.17 -22.20 22.35
N ALA A 158 2.19 -22.11 21.52
CA ALA A 158 3.32 -21.21 21.74
C ALA A 158 2.87 -19.76 21.63
N THR A 159 2.02 -19.43 20.64
CA THR A 159 1.55 -18.05 20.38
C THR A 159 0.71 -17.52 21.54
N LEU A 160 -0.17 -18.32 22.14
CA LEU A 160 -0.94 -17.91 23.32
C LEU A 160 -0.07 -17.43 24.49
N ARG A 161 1.16 -17.96 24.61
CA ARG A 161 2.10 -17.62 25.69
C ARG A 161 2.99 -16.42 25.38
N ARG A 162 3.07 -16.00 24.12
CA ARG A 162 3.90 -14.88 23.65
C ARG A 162 3.24 -13.52 23.89
N TYR A 163 4.10 -12.51 23.93
CA TYR A 163 3.69 -11.11 23.88
C TYR A 163 3.64 -10.61 22.44
N PRO A 164 2.92 -9.52 22.14
CA PRO A 164 2.83 -8.98 20.78
C PRO A 164 4.19 -8.74 20.11
N PHE A 165 5.15 -8.17 20.82
CA PHE A 165 6.48 -7.85 20.27
C PHE A 165 7.34 -9.09 19.90
N GLU A 166 6.93 -10.29 20.32
CA GLU A 166 7.58 -11.57 19.96
C GLU A 166 7.00 -12.17 18.67
N LEU A 167 6.01 -11.50 18.04
CA LEU A 167 5.34 -11.93 16.81
C LEU A 167 5.76 -11.07 15.63
N SER A 168 5.81 -11.67 14.42
CA SER A 168 5.95 -10.92 13.18
C SER A 168 4.72 -10.05 12.92
N GLY A 169 4.83 -8.99 12.09
CA GLY A 169 3.71 -8.13 11.73
C GLY A 169 2.51 -8.90 11.16
N GLY A 170 2.75 -9.87 10.27
CA GLY A 170 1.69 -10.72 9.73
C GLY A 170 1.04 -11.63 10.79
N GLN A 171 1.81 -12.12 11.76
CA GLN A 171 1.24 -12.89 12.88
C GLN A 171 0.42 -11.99 13.81
N GLN A 172 0.89 -10.78 14.11
CA GLN A 172 0.11 -9.79 14.88
C GLN A 172 -1.21 -9.46 14.17
N GLN A 173 -1.17 -9.25 12.86
CA GLN A 173 -2.37 -8.97 12.06
C GLN A 173 -3.37 -10.13 12.09
N ARG A 174 -2.90 -11.38 11.96
CA ARG A 174 -3.75 -12.57 12.09
C ARG A 174 -4.39 -12.67 13.49
N VAL A 175 -3.65 -12.32 14.55
CA VAL A 175 -4.19 -12.27 15.91
C VAL A 175 -5.29 -11.21 16.05
N VAL A 176 -5.08 -10.00 15.51
CA VAL A 176 -6.09 -8.92 15.52
C VAL A 176 -7.34 -9.33 14.73
N ILE A 177 -7.17 -9.99 13.58
CA ILE A 177 -8.30 -10.56 12.82
C ILE A 177 -9.02 -11.64 13.62
N ALA A 178 -8.29 -12.54 14.31
CA ALA A 178 -8.88 -13.54 15.18
C ALA A 178 -9.71 -12.90 16.30
N MET A 179 -9.21 -11.84 16.92
CA MET A 179 -9.93 -11.07 17.94
C MET A 179 -11.22 -10.44 17.39
N ALA A 180 -11.13 -9.79 16.23
CA ALA A 180 -12.26 -9.14 15.57
C ALA A 180 -13.38 -10.14 15.19
N LEU A 181 -13.01 -11.38 14.84
CA LEU A 181 -13.94 -12.42 14.41
C LEU A 181 -14.44 -13.33 15.56
N SER A 182 -13.88 -13.20 16.75
CA SER A 182 -14.17 -14.08 17.88
C SER A 182 -15.66 -14.19 18.22
N VAL A 183 -16.41 -13.11 18.04
CA VAL A 183 -17.84 -13.00 18.40
C VAL A 183 -18.78 -12.91 17.20
N ASN A 184 -18.32 -13.29 16.02
CA ASN A 184 -19.12 -13.32 14.78
C ASN A 184 -19.88 -12.02 14.52
N PRO A 185 -19.20 -10.89 14.29
CA PRO A 185 -19.83 -9.60 14.06
C PRO A 185 -20.72 -9.59 12.80
N LYS A 186 -21.74 -8.72 12.78
CA LYS A 186 -22.57 -8.48 11.58
C LYS A 186 -21.88 -7.57 10.57
N LEU A 187 -21.03 -6.66 11.06
CA LEU A 187 -20.20 -5.76 10.27
C LEU A 187 -18.74 -5.87 10.71
N LEU A 188 -17.87 -6.21 9.78
CA LEU A 188 -16.43 -6.19 9.97
C LEU A 188 -15.84 -5.01 9.19
N ILE A 189 -15.18 -4.09 9.90
CA ILE A 189 -14.47 -2.96 9.32
C ILE A 189 -12.99 -3.30 9.25
N LEU A 190 -12.41 -3.23 8.06
CA LEU A 190 -10.99 -3.47 7.81
C LEU A 190 -10.37 -2.15 7.35
N ASP A 191 -9.65 -1.45 8.23
CA ASP A 191 -8.99 -0.18 7.92
C ASP A 191 -7.53 -0.44 7.56
N GLU A 192 -7.23 -0.45 6.27
CA GLU A 192 -5.92 -0.73 5.71
C GLU A 192 -5.25 -2.00 6.27
N PRO A 193 -5.91 -3.17 6.23
CA PRO A 193 -5.51 -4.36 7.00
C PRO A 193 -4.20 -4.99 6.54
N THR A 194 -3.63 -4.56 5.43
CA THR A 194 -2.42 -5.15 4.83
C THR A 194 -1.27 -4.15 4.69
N THR A 195 -1.46 -2.90 5.15
CA THR A 195 -0.41 -1.87 5.09
C THR A 195 0.83 -2.28 5.87
N GLY A 196 2.00 -2.20 5.23
CA GLY A 196 3.28 -2.60 5.83
C GLY A 196 3.56 -4.10 5.83
N LEU A 197 2.69 -4.92 5.22
CA LEU A 197 2.94 -6.34 4.98
C LEU A 197 3.56 -6.56 3.60
N ASP A 198 4.34 -7.60 3.45
CA ASP A 198 4.84 -8.02 2.13
C ASP A 198 3.73 -8.69 1.30
N ALA A 199 3.92 -8.74 -0.03
CA ALA A 199 2.91 -9.21 -0.98
C ALA A 199 2.41 -10.64 -0.73
N THR A 200 3.24 -11.52 -0.16
CA THR A 200 2.84 -12.91 0.15
C THR A 200 1.95 -12.96 1.38
N VAL A 201 2.34 -12.27 2.46
CA VAL A 201 1.55 -12.16 3.69
C VAL A 201 0.26 -11.39 3.43
N GLU A 202 0.31 -10.30 2.66
CA GLU A 202 -0.88 -9.55 2.22
C GLU A 202 -1.88 -10.49 1.56
N ALA A 203 -1.43 -11.25 0.59
CA ALA A 203 -2.28 -12.16 -0.15
C ALA A 203 -2.83 -13.32 0.72
N GLU A 204 -2.06 -13.83 1.69
CA GLU A 204 -2.54 -14.81 2.67
C GLU A 204 -3.60 -14.25 3.61
N ILE A 205 -3.47 -12.99 4.05
CA ILE A 205 -4.48 -12.31 4.86
C ILE A 205 -5.79 -12.15 4.05
N LEU A 206 -5.68 -11.85 2.77
CA LEU A 206 -6.85 -11.71 1.89
C LEU A 206 -7.57 -13.04 1.66
N ASP A 207 -6.81 -14.12 1.42
CA ASP A 207 -7.37 -15.49 1.33
C ASP A 207 -8.14 -15.83 2.62
N LEU A 208 -7.56 -15.49 3.77
CA LEU A 208 -8.18 -15.70 5.08
C LEU A 208 -9.49 -14.89 5.21
N VAL A 209 -9.48 -13.60 4.84
CA VAL A 209 -10.66 -12.74 4.91
C VAL A 209 -11.76 -13.26 3.99
N GLU A 210 -11.42 -13.68 2.76
CA GLU A 210 -12.36 -14.25 1.79
C GLU A 210 -12.98 -15.56 2.29
N GLU A 211 -12.18 -16.48 2.84
CA GLU A 211 -12.66 -17.72 3.44
C GLU A 211 -13.61 -17.47 4.62
N LEU A 212 -13.23 -16.55 5.50
CA LEU A 212 -14.00 -16.21 6.69
C LEU A 212 -15.30 -15.47 6.36
N GLN A 213 -15.29 -14.60 5.35
CA GLN A 213 -16.51 -13.93 4.85
C GLN A 213 -17.57 -14.96 4.43
N GLY A 214 -17.18 -15.97 3.65
CA GLY A 214 -18.08 -17.02 3.20
C GLY A 214 -18.68 -17.85 4.36
N ARG A 215 -17.95 -17.99 5.47
CA ARG A 215 -18.39 -18.80 6.64
C ARG A 215 -19.26 -18.03 7.63
N ILE A 216 -19.00 -16.73 7.84
CA ILE A 216 -19.61 -15.94 8.93
C ILE A 216 -20.79 -15.12 8.43
N ASN A 217 -20.92 -14.92 7.11
CA ASN A 217 -21.93 -14.06 6.47
C ASN A 217 -21.92 -12.61 7.05
N ALA A 218 -20.76 -12.13 7.48
CA ALA A 218 -20.56 -10.76 7.91
C ALA A 218 -20.44 -9.84 6.69
N ALA A 219 -21.03 -8.65 6.78
CA ALA A 219 -20.72 -7.59 5.82
C ALA A 219 -19.32 -7.03 6.10
N ILE A 220 -18.59 -6.68 5.05
CA ILE A 220 -17.23 -6.11 5.16
C ILE A 220 -17.22 -4.69 4.60
N LEU A 221 -16.72 -3.74 5.41
CA LEU A 221 -16.27 -2.42 4.93
C LEU A 221 -14.76 -2.45 4.85
N LEU A 222 -14.21 -2.57 3.64
CA LEU A 222 -12.76 -2.54 3.37
C LEU A 222 -12.32 -1.13 3.02
N ILE A 223 -11.52 -0.52 3.87
CA ILE A 223 -10.85 0.76 3.63
C ILE A 223 -9.44 0.48 3.18
N THR A 224 -9.07 0.93 1.99
CA THR A 224 -7.72 0.75 1.46
C THR A 224 -7.39 1.78 0.38
N HIS A 225 -6.12 2.01 0.17
CA HIS A 225 -5.60 2.73 -1.00
C HIS A 225 -5.19 1.77 -2.13
N ASN A 226 -5.13 0.45 -1.89
CA ASN A 226 -4.78 -0.55 -2.89
C ASN A 226 -6.03 -1.00 -3.68
N LEU A 227 -6.17 -0.51 -4.92
CA LEU A 227 -7.30 -0.79 -5.80
C LEU A 227 -7.40 -2.27 -6.21
N GLY A 228 -6.27 -2.96 -6.26
CA GLY A 228 -6.22 -4.40 -6.55
C GLY A 228 -6.89 -5.24 -5.46
N LEU A 229 -6.81 -4.82 -4.18
CA LEU A 229 -7.50 -5.48 -3.07
C LEU A 229 -9.02 -5.32 -3.17
N VAL A 230 -9.46 -4.10 -3.48
CA VAL A 230 -10.90 -3.82 -3.66
C VAL A 230 -11.46 -4.65 -4.80
N ARG A 231 -10.76 -4.73 -5.94
CA ARG A 231 -11.16 -5.58 -7.06
C ARG A 231 -11.31 -7.04 -6.64
N ARG A 232 -10.42 -7.53 -5.79
CA ARG A 232 -10.39 -8.93 -5.39
C ARG A 232 -11.53 -9.29 -4.43
N LEU A 233 -11.75 -8.45 -3.40
CA LEU A 233 -12.64 -8.77 -2.29
C LEU A 233 -14.03 -8.15 -2.41
N CYS A 234 -14.16 -6.99 -3.07
CA CYS A 234 -15.36 -6.18 -2.99
C CYS A 234 -16.21 -6.29 -4.25
N SER A 235 -17.52 -6.46 -4.06
CA SER A 235 -18.51 -6.41 -5.13
C SER A 235 -18.79 -4.97 -5.56
N ARG A 236 -18.82 -4.04 -4.61
CA ARG A 236 -19.04 -2.61 -4.84
C ARG A 236 -17.94 -1.78 -4.21
N VAL A 237 -17.78 -0.56 -4.74
CA VAL A 237 -16.80 0.41 -4.27
C VAL A 237 -17.37 1.81 -4.25
N GLY A 238 -17.03 2.54 -3.19
CA GLY A 238 -17.22 3.98 -3.06
C GLY A 238 -15.89 4.71 -3.08
N VAL A 239 -15.83 5.79 -3.82
CA VAL A 239 -14.65 6.66 -3.91
C VAL A 239 -14.90 7.92 -3.11
N LEU A 240 -14.12 8.13 -2.05
CA LEU A 240 -14.24 9.26 -1.14
C LEU A 240 -13.18 10.33 -1.45
N TYR A 241 -13.60 11.59 -1.59
CA TYR A 241 -12.70 12.73 -1.77
C TYR A 241 -13.16 13.92 -0.91
N ALA A 242 -12.26 14.47 -0.10
CA ALA A 242 -12.50 15.65 0.76
C ALA A 242 -13.81 15.60 1.58
N GLY A 243 -14.15 14.41 2.10
CA GLY A 243 -15.34 14.17 2.91
C GLY A 243 -16.63 13.91 2.12
N ARG A 244 -16.58 13.81 0.79
CA ARG A 244 -17.71 13.52 -0.09
C ARG A 244 -17.52 12.20 -0.83
N LEU A 245 -18.58 11.42 -0.95
CA LEU A 245 -18.61 10.28 -1.88
C LEU A 245 -18.78 10.84 -3.29
N VAL A 246 -17.76 10.63 -4.16
CA VAL A 246 -17.72 11.22 -5.49
C VAL A 246 -18.08 10.23 -6.59
N GLU A 247 -17.87 8.95 -6.39
CA GLU A 247 -18.31 7.89 -7.29
C GLU A 247 -18.62 6.62 -6.49
N GLU A 248 -19.64 5.86 -6.90
CA GLU A 248 -20.04 4.58 -6.30
C GLU A 248 -20.63 3.68 -7.38
N GLY A 249 -20.38 2.37 -7.27
CA GLY A 249 -20.91 1.37 -8.19
C GLY A 249 -20.31 0.00 -7.97
N SER A 250 -20.54 -0.93 -8.92
CA SER A 250 -19.82 -2.20 -8.91
C SER A 250 -18.32 -1.93 -9.05
N ALA A 251 -17.48 -2.73 -8.38
CA ALA A 251 -16.03 -2.57 -8.48
C ALA A 251 -15.55 -2.69 -9.93
N ARG A 252 -16.20 -3.57 -10.72
CA ARG A 252 -15.91 -3.72 -12.14
C ARG A 252 -16.18 -2.42 -12.90
N ASP A 253 -17.38 -1.85 -12.79
CA ASP A 253 -17.78 -0.68 -13.59
C ASP A 253 -16.95 0.56 -13.23
N VAL A 254 -16.74 0.80 -11.92
CA VAL A 254 -15.97 1.94 -11.44
C VAL A 254 -14.50 1.88 -11.91
N PHE A 255 -13.90 0.68 -11.98
CA PHE A 255 -12.49 0.56 -12.36
C PHE A 255 -12.26 0.36 -13.86
N THR A 256 -13.26 -0.13 -14.62
CA THR A 256 -13.11 -0.26 -16.08
C THR A 256 -13.53 0.99 -16.83
N ASP A 257 -14.52 1.73 -16.30
CA ASP A 257 -15.10 2.90 -16.94
C ASP A 257 -15.41 4.02 -15.93
N PRO A 258 -14.39 4.59 -15.25
CA PRO A 258 -14.59 5.63 -14.25
C PRO A 258 -15.36 6.83 -14.82
N ARG A 259 -16.32 7.35 -14.03
CA ARG A 259 -17.20 8.48 -14.39
C ARG A 259 -16.94 9.74 -13.56
N HIS A 260 -15.98 9.69 -12.66
CA HIS A 260 -15.48 10.88 -11.98
C HIS A 260 -14.00 11.12 -12.32
N PRO A 261 -13.58 12.37 -12.64
CA PRO A 261 -12.18 12.65 -13.02
C PRO A 261 -11.15 12.26 -11.93
N TYR A 262 -11.53 12.31 -10.67
CA TYR A 262 -10.68 11.87 -9.56
C TYR A 262 -10.43 10.35 -9.59
N THR A 263 -11.48 9.55 -9.81
CA THR A 263 -11.37 8.09 -9.93
C THR A 263 -10.47 7.71 -11.10
N MET A 264 -10.66 8.37 -12.26
CA MET A 264 -9.78 8.19 -13.42
C MET A 264 -8.33 8.55 -13.08
N GLY A 265 -8.12 9.65 -12.34
CA GLY A 265 -6.80 10.06 -11.88
C GLY A 265 -6.16 9.01 -10.98
N LEU A 266 -6.89 8.46 -10.00
CA LEU A 266 -6.41 7.39 -9.11
C LEU A 266 -6.00 6.15 -9.90
N MET A 267 -6.84 5.70 -10.85
CA MET A 267 -6.56 4.54 -11.70
C MET A 267 -5.29 4.72 -12.55
N ARG A 268 -5.03 5.94 -13.00
CA ARG A 268 -3.87 6.29 -13.81
C ARG A 268 -2.58 6.46 -13.00
N CYS A 269 -2.67 6.64 -11.69
CA CYS A 269 -1.51 6.70 -10.79
C CYS A 269 -0.89 5.33 -10.52
N VAL A 270 -1.63 4.23 -10.71
CA VAL A 270 -1.13 2.87 -10.47
C VAL A 270 -0.19 2.45 -11.60
N PRO A 271 1.05 2.00 -11.32
CA PRO A 271 1.92 1.43 -12.35
C PRO A 271 1.23 0.22 -13.00
N ARG A 272 1.09 0.23 -14.32
CA ARG A 272 0.54 -0.92 -15.04
C ARG A 272 1.61 -1.99 -15.19
N PHE A 273 1.20 -3.24 -15.14
CA PHE A 273 2.10 -4.36 -15.38
C PHE A 273 2.75 -4.25 -16.76
N GLY A 274 4.08 -4.34 -16.84
CA GLY A 274 4.85 -4.16 -18.07
C GLY A 274 5.32 -2.74 -18.35
N MET A 275 4.85 -1.72 -17.63
CA MET A 275 5.33 -0.34 -17.73
C MET A 275 6.68 -0.16 -17.05
N ASN A 276 7.58 0.60 -17.66
CA ASN A 276 8.84 1.01 -17.06
C ASN A 276 9.03 2.54 -17.14
N LYS A 277 10.02 3.07 -16.42
CA LYS A 277 10.31 4.51 -16.34
C LYS A 277 10.72 5.15 -17.67
N THR A 278 11.19 4.34 -18.64
CA THR A 278 11.58 4.81 -19.99
C THR A 278 10.37 4.92 -20.92
N ASP A 279 9.31 4.11 -20.70
CA ASP A 279 8.11 4.14 -21.53
C ASP A 279 7.28 5.40 -21.28
N ALA A 280 6.98 5.67 -20.01
CA ALA A 280 6.21 6.85 -19.61
C ALA A 280 6.38 7.17 -18.12
N ALA A 281 6.26 8.45 -17.75
CA ALA A 281 6.09 8.84 -16.35
C ALA A 281 4.71 8.40 -15.84
N LEU A 282 4.61 8.06 -14.55
CA LEU A 282 3.32 7.80 -13.92
C LEU A 282 2.46 9.06 -13.94
N GLN A 283 1.20 8.90 -14.24
CA GLN A 283 0.27 10.01 -14.11
C GLN A 283 0.08 10.34 -12.64
N THR A 284 -0.03 11.62 -12.33
CA THR A 284 -0.22 12.12 -10.98
C THR A 284 -1.44 13.03 -10.90
N ILE A 285 -2.12 13.03 -9.77
CA ILE A 285 -3.19 13.99 -9.52
C ILE A 285 -2.53 15.31 -9.07
N PRO A 286 -2.71 16.42 -9.81
CA PRO A 286 -2.03 17.69 -9.51
C PRO A 286 -2.52 18.29 -8.17
N GLY A 287 -1.65 19.05 -7.50
CA GLY A 287 -1.97 19.74 -6.25
C GLY A 287 -2.06 18.83 -5.04
N THR A 288 -2.67 19.34 -3.96
CA THR A 288 -2.86 18.64 -2.69
C THR A 288 -4.35 18.60 -2.34
N LEU A 289 -4.73 17.64 -1.49
CA LEU A 289 -6.09 17.60 -0.92
C LEU A 289 -6.37 18.96 -0.23
N PRO A 290 -7.57 19.54 -0.39
CA PRO A 290 -7.95 20.76 0.33
C PRO A 290 -7.73 20.62 1.83
N ALA A 291 -7.29 21.70 2.48
CA ALA A 291 -7.07 21.69 3.91
C ALA A 291 -8.40 21.47 4.65
N LEU A 292 -8.36 20.71 5.75
CA LEU A 292 -9.53 20.54 6.61
C LEU A 292 -10.02 21.90 7.11
N GLY A 293 -11.34 22.17 6.93
CA GLY A 293 -11.95 23.45 7.29
C GLY A 293 -11.80 24.54 6.23
N GLU A 294 -11.17 24.27 5.08
CA GLU A 294 -11.20 25.18 3.95
C GLU A 294 -12.59 25.21 3.34
N PRO A 295 -13.21 26.40 3.19
CA PRO A 295 -14.49 26.51 2.53
C PRO A 295 -14.35 26.14 1.05
N LEU A 296 -15.08 25.12 0.63
CA LEU A 296 -15.10 24.66 -0.77
C LEU A 296 -16.42 25.12 -1.39
N GLU A 297 -16.34 26.03 -2.33
CA GLU A 297 -17.47 26.41 -3.17
C GLU A 297 -17.51 25.49 -4.39
N GLY A 298 -18.70 25.01 -4.75
CA GLY A 298 -18.89 24.13 -5.89
C GLY A 298 -18.33 22.72 -5.70
N CYS A 299 -17.88 22.11 -6.79
CA CYS A 299 -17.34 20.73 -6.80
C CYS A 299 -16.06 20.66 -5.97
N VAL A 300 -16.04 19.74 -5.00
CA VAL A 300 -14.89 19.54 -4.08
C VAL A 300 -13.57 19.23 -4.79
N TYR A 301 -13.63 18.69 -6.01
CA TYR A 301 -12.45 18.35 -6.81
C TYR A 301 -12.06 19.44 -7.82
N SER A 302 -12.84 20.51 -7.97
CA SER A 302 -12.68 21.51 -9.03
C SER A 302 -11.29 22.14 -9.11
N ALA A 303 -10.61 22.36 -7.99
CA ALA A 303 -9.26 22.95 -7.91
C ALA A 303 -8.16 22.06 -8.52
N ARG A 304 -8.38 20.75 -8.59
CA ARG A 304 -7.42 19.74 -9.09
C ARG A 304 -7.89 19.07 -10.39
N CYS A 305 -9.11 19.35 -10.80
CA CYS A 305 -9.74 18.68 -11.94
C CYS A 305 -9.22 19.25 -13.27
N PRO A 306 -8.63 18.43 -14.17
CA PRO A 306 -8.17 18.89 -15.49
C PRO A 306 -9.33 19.25 -16.42
N MET A 307 -10.56 18.83 -16.09
CA MET A 307 -11.78 19.08 -16.85
C MET A 307 -12.65 20.17 -16.20
N ALA A 308 -12.14 20.90 -15.19
CA ALA A 308 -12.94 21.89 -14.46
C ALA A 308 -13.44 23.00 -15.39
N LYS A 309 -14.76 23.23 -15.39
CA LYS A 309 -15.44 24.32 -16.10
C LYS A 309 -15.99 25.34 -15.08
N PRO A 310 -16.38 26.56 -15.46
CA PRO A 310 -16.86 27.59 -14.52
C PRO A 310 -17.96 27.11 -13.57
N VAL A 311 -18.92 26.33 -14.05
CA VAL A 311 -20.01 25.77 -13.24
C VAL A 311 -19.50 24.90 -12.09
N CYS A 312 -18.40 24.18 -12.27
CA CYS A 312 -17.79 23.34 -11.24
C CYS A 312 -17.28 24.14 -10.04
N LYS A 313 -16.93 25.43 -10.25
CA LYS A 313 -16.47 26.32 -9.17
C LYS A 313 -17.62 27.02 -8.44
N GLN A 314 -18.81 27.06 -9.05
CA GLN A 314 -19.95 27.81 -8.54
C GLN A 314 -20.95 26.92 -7.83
N ARG A 315 -21.11 25.66 -8.28
CA ARG A 315 -22.13 24.75 -7.77
C ARG A 315 -21.58 23.33 -7.63
N GLU A 316 -21.91 22.67 -6.52
CA GLU A 316 -21.60 21.25 -6.31
C GLU A 316 -22.52 20.39 -7.19
N PRO A 317 -21.97 19.39 -7.95
CA PRO A 317 -22.82 18.46 -8.70
C PRO A 317 -23.54 17.50 -7.77
N ASP A 318 -24.78 17.15 -8.11
CA ASP A 318 -25.51 16.09 -7.44
C ASP A 318 -24.90 14.72 -7.69
N PHE A 319 -25.35 13.71 -6.96
CA PHE A 319 -24.89 12.33 -7.13
C PHE A 319 -25.75 11.64 -8.19
N PHE A 320 -25.38 11.80 -9.47
CA PHE A 320 -26.15 11.34 -10.63
C PHE A 320 -26.08 9.84 -10.78
N ALA A 321 -27.25 9.19 -11.03
CA ALA A 321 -27.33 7.78 -11.37
C ALA A 321 -26.88 7.51 -12.81
N TRP A 322 -26.16 6.41 -13.01
CA TRP A 322 -25.72 5.92 -14.32
C TRP A 322 -26.20 4.49 -14.54
N PRO A 323 -26.54 4.08 -15.79
CA PRO A 323 -26.87 2.69 -16.10
C PRO A 323 -25.66 1.79 -15.81
N SER A 324 -25.90 0.61 -15.26
CA SER A 324 -24.87 -0.40 -15.00
C SER A 324 -24.41 -1.12 -16.27
N ASP A 325 -25.19 -1.07 -17.36
CA ASP A 325 -24.89 -1.72 -18.65
C ASP A 325 -24.21 -0.76 -19.62
N LEU A 326 -22.93 -1.03 -19.91
CA LEU A 326 -22.08 -0.26 -20.83
C LEU A 326 -22.44 -0.44 -22.32
N GLY A 327 -23.38 -1.32 -22.65
CA GLY A 327 -23.63 -1.77 -24.03
C GLY A 327 -24.83 -1.15 -24.75
N THR A 328 -25.59 -0.23 -24.16
CA THR A 328 -26.80 0.29 -24.80
C THR A 328 -26.58 1.66 -25.43
N LYS A 329 -26.95 1.81 -26.74
CA LYS A 329 -26.94 3.09 -27.44
C LYS A 329 -27.75 4.20 -26.72
N ALA A 330 -28.80 3.82 -25.97
CA ALA A 330 -29.59 4.72 -25.16
C ALA A 330 -28.82 5.37 -24.01
N ALA A 331 -27.83 4.69 -23.44
CA ALA A 331 -26.95 5.26 -22.40
C ALA A 331 -26.02 6.34 -22.98
N ALA A 332 -25.55 6.18 -24.21
CA ALA A 332 -24.72 7.16 -24.90
C ALA A 332 -25.52 8.43 -25.29
N GLU A 333 -26.79 8.26 -25.67
CA GLU A 333 -27.68 9.39 -26.00
C GLU A 333 -28.10 10.18 -24.74
N ALA A 334 -28.41 9.50 -23.64
CA ALA A 334 -28.71 10.14 -22.35
C ALA A 334 -27.49 10.88 -21.74
N ALA A 335 -26.26 10.39 -22.02
CA ALA A 335 -25.02 10.99 -21.59
C ALA A 335 -24.62 12.23 -22.40
N ALA A 336 -25.19 12.45 -23.58
CA ALA A 336 -24.85 13.57 -24.48
C ALA A 336 -25.55 14.89 -24.10
N LEU A 337 -26.58 14.87 -23.26
CA LEU A 337 -27.27 16.06 -22.80
C LEU A 337 -26.64 16.55 -21.48
N PRO A 338 -26.11 17.79 -21.41
CA PRO A 338 -25.74 18.39 -20.13
C PRO A 338 -27.01 18.47 -19.29
N PRO A 339 -26.97 17.98 -18.02
CA PRO A 339 -28.13 18.12 -17.15
C PRO A 339 -28.41 19.61 -16.98
N ASP A 340 -29.67 20.03 -17.22
CA ASP A 340 -30.09 21.42 -17.00
C ASP A 340 -29.88 21.75 -15.51
N PRO A 341 -28.99 22.70 -15.17
CA PRO A 341 -28.71 23.05 -13.78
C PRO A 341 -29.93 23.61 -13.03
N ALA A 342 -30.97 24.05 -13.76
CA ALA A 342 -32.20 24.61 -13.20
C ALA A 342 -33.26 23.53 -12.88
N ALA A 343 -33.11 22.32 -13.41
CA ALA A 343 -34.14 21.25 -13.24
C ALA A 343 -33.95 20.39 -11.97
N PHE A 344 -32.85 20.55 -11.23
CA PHE A 344 -32.53 19.70 -10.07
C PHE A 344 -32.75 20.41 -8.75
N SER A 345 -33.70 19.91 -7.98
CA SER A 345 -33.92 20.26 -6.56
C SER A 345 -32.84 19.57 -5.69
N PRO A 346 -32.26 20.25 -4.68
CA PRO A 346 -31.23 19.65 -3.83
C PRO A 346 -31.85 18.74 -2.78
N HIS A 347 -32.34 17.57 -3.14
CA HIS A 347 -32.93 16.64 -2.16
C HIS A 347 -32.47 15.21 -2.33
N HIS A 348 -31.75 14.76 -1.28
CA HIS A 348 -31.54 13.39 -0.82
C HIS A 348 -31.04 12.38 -1.87
N ALA A 349 -29.73 12.14 -1.84
CA ALA A 349 -29.17 10.93 -2.44
C ALA A 349 -29.90 9.71 -1.85
N GLN A 350 -30.75 9.06 -2.63
CA GLN A 350 -31.31 7.77 -2.22
C GLN A 350 -30.16 6.77 -2.10
N PRO A 351 -30.16 5.89 -1.07
CA PRO A 351 -29.16 4.85 -0.96
C PRO A 351 -29.11 4.04 -2.26
N VAL A 352 -27.91 3.88 -2.80
CA VAL A 352 -27.67 3.17 -4.05
C VAL A 352 -28.07 1.71 -3.87
N GLY A 353 -29.10 1.25 -4.61
CA GLY A 353 -29.50 -0.16 -4.68
C GLY A 353 -28.41 -0.99 -5.36
N ALA A 354 -28.36 -2.30 -5.06
CA ALA A 354 -27.48 -3.21 -5.78
C ALA A 354 -27.74 -3.11 -7.30
N GLY A 355 -26.72 -2.76 -8.08
CA GLY A 355 -26.79 -2.61 -9.54
C GLY A 355 -26.91 -1.20 -10.10
N SER A 356 -27.01 -0.16 -9.25
CA SER A 356 -26.94 1.24 -9.70
C SER A 356 -25.55 1.83 -9.51
N ARG A 357 -25.14 2.71 -10.41
CA ARG A 357 -23.88 3.43 -10.40
C ARG A 357 -24.15 4.93 -10.31
N HIS A 358 -23.35 5.64 -9.54
CA HIS A 358 -23.53 7.07 -9.33
C HIS A 358 -22.18 7.79 -9.40
N ALA A 359 -22.19 9.01 -9.92
CA ALA A 359 -21.02 9.89 -9.98
C ALA A 359 -21.40 11.34 -9.71
N ARG A 360 -20.59 12.05 -8.93
CA ARG A 360 -20.75 13.46 -8.57
C ARG A 360 -19.96 14.35 -9.53
N CYS A 361 -20.37 14.32 -10.81
CA CYS A 361 -19.69 15.09 -11.88
C CYS A 361 -20.68 15.50 -12.98
N TYR A 362 -20.72 16.77 -13.34
CA TYR A 362 -21.55 17.29 -14.45
C TYR A 362 -21.12 16.73 -15.83
N PHE A 363 -19.85 16.35 -15.96
CA PHE A 363 -19.24 15.93 -17.22
C PHE A 363 -18.81 14.47 -17.21
N SER A 364 -19.55 13.62 -16.49
CA SER A 364 -19.23 12.20 -16.32
C SER A 364 -19.11 11.44 -17.64
N ALA A 365 -19.86 11.84 -18.68
CA ALA A 365 -19.76 11.27 -20.03
C ALA A 365 -18.41 11.55 -20.72
N GLU A 366 -17.78 12.68 -20.40
CA GLU A 366 -16.51 13.11 -21.01
C GLU A 366 -15.28 12.46 -20.30
N VAL A 367 -15.45 11.88 -19.12
CA VAL A 367 -14.34 11.36 -18.30
C VAL A 367 -13.51 10.27 -18.99
N PRO A 368 -14.10 9.30 -19.72
CA PRO A 368 -13.29 8.32 -20.46
C PRO A 368 -12.33 8.94 -21.46
N GLY A 369 -12.72 10.06 -22.08
CA GLY A 369 -11.89 10.85 -23.00
C GLY A 369 -10.98 11.89 -22.33
N MET A 370 -10.86 11.89 -21.00
CA MET A 370 -10.03 12.85 -20.26
C MET A 370 -8.58 12.81 -20.74
N PRO A 371 -7.98 13.98 -21.09
CA PRO A 371 -6.61 14.06 -21.57
C PRO A 371 -5.62 13.33 -20.64
N GLN A 372 -4.69 12.60 -21.22
CA GLN A 372 -3.54 12.08 -20.51
C GLN A 372 -2.49 13.17 -20.41
N ALA A 373 -1.94 13.40 -19.23
CA ALA A 373 -0.77 14.26 -19.12
C ALA A 373 0.38 13.63 -19.92
N THR A 374 0.93 14.35 -20.87
CA THR A 374 2.06 13.87 -21.68
C THR A 374 3.30 13.83 -20.79
N PRO A 375 3.93 12.68 -20.58
CA PRO A 375 5.14 12.61 -19.76
C PRO A 375 6.35 13.14 -20.51
N VAL A 376 7.07 14.06 -19.91
CA VAL A 376 8.25 14.76 -20.52
C VAL A 376 9.56 14.01 -20.20
N LEU A 377 9.56 12.70 -19.93
CA LEU A 377 10.75 12.02 -19.39
C LEU A 377 11.52 11.10 -20.35
N ALA A 378 10.95 10.67 -21.47
CA ALA A 378 11.49 9.55 -22.25
C ALA A 378 12.81 9.86 -22.99
N ALA A 379 13.04 11.07 -23.47
CA ALA A 379 14.14 11.33 -24.41
C ALA A 379 15.56 11.37 -23.81
N SER A 380 15.72 11.50 -22.50
CA SER A 380 17.02 11.66 -21.84
C SER A 380 17.58 10.39 -21.18
N LEU A 381 16.77 9.33 -21.05
CA LEU A 381 17.18 8.07 -20.43
C LEU A 381 17.76 7.05 -21.43
N GLU A 382 17.36 7.14 -22.72
CA GLU A 382 17.84 6.22 -23.78
C GLU A 382 19.31 6.43 -24.19
N ALA A 383 19.92 7.57 -23.83
CA ALA A 383 21.28 7.92 -24.22
C ALA A 383 22.38 7.31 -23.30
N ARG A 384 22.04 6.38 -22.39
CA ARG A 384 23.03 5.78 -21.48
C ARG A 384 23.75 4.62 -22.16
N GLY A 385 25.02 4.85 -22.54
CA GLY A 385 25.92 3.83 -23.05
C GLY A 385 26.22 2.74 -22.00
N ALA A 386 26.28 1.50 -22.44
CA ALA A 386 26.56 0.32 -21.62
C ALA A 386 27.98 0.28 -21.00
N ASP A 387 28.78 1.35 -21.14
CA ASP A 387 30.24 1.33 -20.92
C ASP A 387 30.71 2.16 -19.70
N GLU A 388 29.79 2.62 -18.83
CA GLU A 388 30.18 3.28 -17.58
C GLU A 388 30.34 2.22 -16.48
N GLY A 389 31.55 2.13 -15.89
CA GLY A 389 31.96 1.13 -14.88
C GLY A 389 31.06 1.09 -13.63
N ASP A 390 31.27 0.10 -12.77
CA ASP A 390 30.52 -0.11 -11.55
C ASP A 390 30.76 1.00 -10.51
N VAL A 391 29.68 1.60 -10.02
CA VAL A 391 29.74 2.58 -8.93
C VAL A 391 29.78 1.90 -7.56
N LEU A 392 29.13 0.76 -7.42
CA LEU A 392 29.09 -0.05 -6.19
C LEU A 392 29.34 -1.51 -6.54
N VAL A 393 30.25 -2.15 -5.80
CA VAL A 393 30.48 -3.60 -5.84
C VAL A 393 30.37 -4.13 -4.42
N ILE A 394 29.51 -5.12 -4.22
CA ILE A 394 29.35 -5.87 -2.98
C ILE A 394 29.88 -7.26 -3.27
N ASP A 395 30.81 -7.76 -2.44
CA ASP A 395 31.51 -9.02 -2.65
C ASP A 395 31.46 -9.86 -1.38
N ASP A 396 30.75 -10.97 -1.43
CA ASP A 396 30.56 -12.01 -0.40
C ASP A 396 30.23 -11.42 0.99
N VAL A 397 29.33 -10.43 1.03
CA VAL A 397 28.96 -9.76 2.28
C VAL A 397 28.11 -10.66 3.16
N VAL A 398 28.57 -10.82 4.42
CA VAL A 398 27.84 -11.54 5.47
C VAL A 398 27.57 -10.61 6.63
N ARG A 399 26.35 -10.69 7.21
CA ARG A 399 25.99 -10.02 8.43
C ARG A 399 25.13 -10.89 9.33
N THR A 400 25.58 -11.08 10.57
CA THR A 400 24.88 -11.85 11.63
C THR A 400 24.48 -10.96 12.80
N PHE A 401 23.46 -11.37 13.52
CA PHE A 401 23.04 -10.78 14.80
C PHE A 401 22.96 -11.88 15.87
N LYS A 402 23.18 -11.49 17.13
CA LYS A 402 22.96 -12.37 18.27
C LYS A 402 21.54 -12.24 18.78
N ASP A 403 20.81 -13.34 18.83
CA ASP A 403 19.50 -13.44 19.45
C ASP A 403 19.60 -14.45 20.61
N GLY A 404 19.79 -13.95 21.81
CA GLY A 404 20.12 -14.77 22.96
C GLY A 404 21.39 -15.62 22.74
N ARG A 405 21.25 -16.95 22.67
CA ARG A 405 22.36 -17.87 22.39
C ARG A 405 22.48 -18.26 20.92
N LYS A 406 21.52 -17.91 20.07
CA LYS A 406 21.51 -18.24 18.63
C LYS A 406 22.13 -17.10 17.82
N LEU A 407 22.76 -17.46 16.72
CA LEU A 407 23.20 -16.54 15.67
C LEU A 407 22.11 -16.48 14.60
N LEU A 408 21.71 -15.28 14.22
CA LEU A 408 20.76 -15.00 13.15
C LEU A 408 21.53 -14.38 11.99
N THR A 409 21.62 -15.10 10.87
CA THR A 409 22.28 -14.60 9.65
C THR A 409 21.27 -13.78 8.86
N ALA A 410 21.46 -12.47 8.81
CA ALA A 410 20.56 -11.55 8.13
C ALA A 410 21.00 -11.20 6.70
N VAL A 411 22.27 -11.42 6.38
CA VAL A 411 22.85 -11.35 5.02
C VAL A 411 23.86 -12.50 4.92
N ALA A 412 23.73 -13.34 3.89
CA ALA A 412 24.55 -14.52 3.69
C ALA A 412 25.15 -14.52 2.29
N ASP A 413 26.46 -14.30 2.20
CA ASP A 413 27.27 -14.37 0.98
C ASP A 413 26.65 -13.63 -0.22
N VAL A 414 26.23 -12.37 0.02
CA VAL A 414 25.59 -11.56 -1.01
C VAL A 414 26.64 -10.83 -1.83
N SER A 415 26.63 -11.11 -3.15
CA SER A 415 27.45 -10.43 -4.14
C SER A 415 26.57 -9.80 -5.21
N LEU A 416 26.79 -8.51 -5.49
CA LEU A 416 26.13 -7.76 -6.57
C LEU A 416 26.94 -6.55 -6.99
N ASN A 417 26.72 -6.08 -8.19
CA ASN A 417 27.27 -4.82 -8.69
C ASN A 417 26.15 -3.86 -9.12
N LEU A 418 26.43 -2.57 -9.06
CA LEU A 418 25.57 -1.49 -9.51
C LEU A 418 26.35 -0.59 -10.45
N ARG A 419 25.84 -0.37 -11.66
CA ARG A 419 26.44 0.50 -12.65
C ARG A 419 26.13 1.97 -12.34
N LYS A 420 26.97 2.87 -12.85
CA LYS A 420 26.71 4.30 -12.70
C LYS A 420 25.41 4.71 -13.39
N GLY A 421 24.59 5.52 -12.69
CA GLY A 421 23.28 5.96 -13.18
C GLY A 421 22.18 4.89 -13.21
N GLU A 422 22.48 3.64 -12.83
CA GLU A 422 21.53 2.52 -12.79
C GLU A 422 20.62 2.59 -11.54
N THR A 423 19.41 2.06 -11.64
CA THR A 423 18.57 1.69 -10.51
C THR A 423 18.54 0.18 -10.36
N PHE A 424 19.13 -0.32 -9.26
CA PHE A 424 19.05 -1.73 -8.88
C PHE A 424 17.92 -1.93 -7.88
N GLY A 425 16.87 -2.65 -8.29
CA GLY A 425 15.74 -3.01 -7.44
C GLY A 425 16.09 -4.21 -6.56
N LEU A 426 15.77 -4.15 -5.27
CA LEU A 426 15.96 -5.25 -4.34
C LEU A 426 14.63 -5.65 -3.73
N VAL A 427 14.14 -6.86 -4.03
CA VAL A 427 12.83 -7.37 -3.63
C VAL A 427 12.92 -8.64 -2.78
N GLY A 428 11.84 -9.00 -2.10
CA GLY A 428 11.73 -10.20 -1.26
C GLY A 428 10.81 -9.96 -0.07
N GLU A 429 10.42 -11.02 0.62
CA GLU A 429 9.57 -10.94 1.82
C GLU A 429 10.22 -10.13 2.95
N SER A 430 9.39 -9.65 3.89
CA SER A 430 9.88 -8.96 5.10
C SER A 430 10.81 -9.89 5.89
N GLY A 431 11.94 -9.35 6.37
CA GLY A 431 12.95 -10.15 7.06
C GLY A 431 13.93 -10.90 6.15
N SER A 432 13.85 -10.79 4.81
CA SER A 432 14.81 -11.45 3.90
C SER A 432 16.22 -10.83 3.89
N GLY A 433 16.46 -9.72 4.60
CA GLY A 433 17.78 -9.10 4.75
C GLY A 433 18.02 -7.81 3.98
N LYS A 434 17.08 -7.33 3.14
CA LYS A 434 17.19 -6.14 2.28
C LYS A 434 17.68 -4.87 3.01
N THR A 435 16.94 -4.47 4.05
CA THR A 435 17.31 -3.30 4.88
C THR A 435 18.65 -3.48 5.58
N THR A 436 19.01 -4.72 5.96
CA THR A 436 20.31 -5.02 6.58
C THR A 436 21.45 -4.80 5.58
N LEU A 437 21.29 -5.29 4.36
CA LEU A 437 22.25 -5.06 3.26
C LEU A 437 22.39 -3.56 2.96
N ALA A 438 21.27 -2.83 2.86
CA ALA A 438 21.26 -1.37 2.69
C ALA A 438 22.02 -0.62 3.79
N LYS A 439 21.88 -1.05 5.05
CA LYS A 439 22.63 -0.50 6.19
C LYS A 439 24.11 -0.86 6.15
N CYS A 440 24.49 -2.01 5.59
CA CYS A 440 25.90 -2.35 5.35
C CYS A 440 26.51 -1.44 4.26
N VAL A 441 25.82 -1.24 3.15
CA VAL A 441 26.23 -0.34 2.07
C VAL A 441 26.47 1.08 2.61
N THR A 442 25.54 1.61 3.39
CA THR A 442 25.63 2.96 3.97
C THR A 442 26.59 3.05 5.16
N GLY A 443 27.11 1.92 5.67
CA GLY A 443 28.01 1.86 6.82
C GLY A 443 27.34 2.11 8.17
N LEU A 444 26.01 2.11 8.22
CA LEU A 444 25.23 2.14 9.47
C LEU A 444 25.38 0.82 10.25
N LEU A 445 25.59 -0.29 9.53
CA LEU A 445 26.01 -1.57 10.06
C LEU A 445 27.35 -1.97 9.40
N ALA A 446 28.24 -2.58 10.18
CA ALA A 446 29.44 -3.18 9.61
C ALA A 446 29.13 -4.61 9.18
N PRO A 447 29.51 -5.09 7.97
CA PRO A 447 29.50 -6.49 7.67
C PRO A 447 30.48 -7.26 8.57
N ASP A 448 30.23 -8.56 8.78
CA ASP A 448 31.12 -9.44 9.54
C ASP A 448 32.24 -9.99 8.65
N SER A 449 31.94 -10.24 7.36
CA SER A 449 32.90 -10.61 6.32
C SER A 449 32.49 -10.03 4.97
N GLY A 450 33.33 -10.21 3.94
CA GLY A 450 33.15 -9.65 2.62
C GLY A 450 33.61 -8.21 2.49
N ALA A 451 33.47 -7.63 1.31
CA ALA A 451 33.91 -6.28 1.01
C ALA A 451 32.83 -5.47 0.28
N ILE A 452 32.83 -4.17 0.49
CA ILE A 452 31.98 -3.22 -0.26
C ILE A 452 32.91 -2.18 -0.86
N SER A 453 32.93 -2.08 -2.17
CA SER A 453 33.72 -1.11 -2.94
C SER A 453 32.80 -0.05 -3.55
N PHE A 454 33.24 1.19 -3.57
CA PHE A 454 32.55 2.33 -4.15
C PHE A 454 33.53 3.11 -5.04
N GLU A 455 33.17 3.34 -6.30
CA GLU A 455 34.02 3.98 -7.32
C GLU A 455 35.44 3.35 -7.35
N GLY A 456 35.52 2.02 -7.31
CA GLY A 456 36.77 1.25 -7.32
C GLY A 456 37.53 1.21 -5.99
N GLY A 457 37.11 1.95 -4.96
CA GLY A 457 37.76 1.96 -3.65
C GLY A 457 37.02 1.16 -2.59
N VAL A 458 37.72 0.30 -1.82
CA VAL A 458 37.10 -0.47 -0.73
C VAL A 458 36.69 0.47 0.42
N LEU A 459 35.41 0.42 0.79
CA LEU A 459 34.86 1.24 1.86
C LEU A 459 35.23 0.72 3.26
N ARG A 460 35.49 1.63 4.19
CA ARG A 460 35.56 1.26 5.61
C ARG A 460 34.18 0.74 6.05
N PRO A 461 34.09 -0.36 6.83
CA PRO A 461 32.84 -0.98 7.23
C PRO A 461 31.86 -0.04 7.96
N LYS A 462 32.38 0.81 8.87
CA LYS A 462 31.55 1.76 9.66
C LYS A 462 31.59 3.16 9.06
N ALA A 463 30.44 3.82 8.93
CA ALA A 463 30.31 5.18 8.45
C ALA A 463 31.19 6.18 9.22
N SER A 464 31.34 6.01 10.55
CA SER A 464 32.20 6.86 11.39
C SER A 464 33.70 6.82 11.04
N ARG A 465 34.14 5.83 10.22
CA ARG A 465 35.51 5.65 9.75
C ARG A 465 35.68 5.93 8.27
N ARG A 466 34.58 6.26 7.54
CA ARG A 466 34.60 6.60 6.11
C ARG A 466 35.11 8.05 5.92
N SER A 467 35.68 8.31 4.75
CA SER A 467 36.05 9.66 4.35
C SER A 467 34.82 10.56 4.22
N GLN A 468 35.01 11.88 4.38
CA GLN A 468 33.91 12.85 4.20
C GLN A 468 33.30 12.78 2.77
N ASN A 469 34.14 12.48 1.76
CA ASN A 469 33.69 12.31 0.39
C ASN A 469 32.76 11.08 0.25
N ALA A 470 33.11 9.95 0.83
CA ALA A 470 32.27 8.75 0.81
C ALA A 470 30.95 8.96 1.59
N LEU A 471 31.00 9.68 2.74
CA LEU A 471 29.80 10.03 3.49
C LEU A 471 28.86 10.99 2.74
N ARG A 472 29.44 11.88 1.94
CA ARG A 472 28.71 12.79 1.07
C ARG A 472 28.09 12.06 -0.12
N ALA A 473 28.88 11.21 -0.78
CA ALA A 473 28.52 10.53 -2.01
C ALA A 473 27.47 9.41 -1.82
N ILE A 474 27.44 8.75 -0.64
CA ILE A 474 26.52 7.65 -0.33
C ILE A 474 25.51 8.13 0.70
N GLN A 475 24.24 8.24 0.28
CA GLN A 475 23.16 8.72 1.13
C GLN A 475 22.02 7.68 1.21
N MET A 476 21.10 7.86 2.17
CA MET A 476 19.97 6.96 2.39
C MET A 476 18.67 7.75 2.58
N VAL A 477 17.62 7.31 1.87
CA VAL A 477 16.23 7.66 2.13
C VAL A 477 15.61 6.49 2.89
N PHE A 478 15.14 6.74 4.09
CA PHE A 478 14.61 5.71 5.00
C PHE A 478 13.12 5.49 4.80
N GLN A 479 12.63 4.32 5.18
CA GLN A 479 11.23 3.90 5.09
C GLN A 479 10.27 4.85 5.81
N ASN A 480 10.60 5.25 7.03
CA ASN A 480 9.77 6.16 7.83
C ASN A 480 10.46 7.54 7.99
N PRO A 481 9.95 8.59 7.35
CA PRO A 481 10.50 9.93 7.48
C PRO A 481 10.39 10.49 8.91
N ASP A 482 9.36 10.10 9.69
CA ASP A 482 9.18 10.56 11.06
C ASP A 482 10.31 10.12 11.99
N SER A 483 10.89 8.94 11.74
CA SER A 483 12.04 8.44 12.51
C SER A 483 13.35 9.18 12.19
N THR A 484 13.39 9.92 11.09
CA THR A 484 14.63 10.53 10.55
C THR A 484 14.62 12.05 10.54
N LEU A 485 13.46 12.68 10.63
CA LEU A 485 13.30 14.11 10.73
C LEU A 485 13.12 14.50 12.20
N ASN A 486 13.99 15.38 12.71
CA ASN A 486 13.89 15.84 14.10
C ASN A 486 12.59 16.65 14.31
N PRO A 487 11.63 16.17 15.14
CA PRO A 487 10.33 16.81 15.30
C PRO A 487 10.38 18.19 15.99
N ALA A 488 11.46 18.50 16.70
CA ALA A 488 11.65 19.78 17.37
C ALA A 488 12.10 20.90 16.42
N TRP A 489 12.65 20.56 15.26
CA TRP A 489 13.25 21.50 14.32
C TRP A 489 12.32 21.85 13.17
N THR A 490 12.46 23.08 12.65
CA THR A 490 11.81 23.44 11.39
C THR A 490 12.46 22.70 10.22
N THR A 491 11.69 22.48 9.17
CA THR A 491 12.16 21.87 7.93
C THR A 491 13.40 22.58 7.36
N ARG A 492 13.40 23.92 7.36
CA ARG A 492 14.57 24.73 6.97
C ARG A 492 15.80 24.39 7.82
N SER A 493 15.65 24.25 9.13
CA SER A 493 16.76 23.93 10.03
C SER A 493 17.35 22.54 9.75
N ILE A 494 16.48 21.56 9.45
CA ILE A 494 16.88 20.19 9.07
C ILE A 494 17.72 20.22 7.79
N LEU A 495 17.24 20.87 6.72
CA LEU A 495 17.95 20.98 5.45
C LEU A 495 19.23 21.80 5.58
N THR A 496 19.20 22.92 6.32
CA THR A 496 20.39 23.75 6.58
C THR A 496 21.52 22.95 7.24
N ARG A 497 21.17 22.10 8.22
CA ARG A 497 22.16 21.22 8.87
C ARG A 497 22.76 20.21 7.91
N ALA A 498 21.92 19.59 7.06
CA ALA A 498 22.38 18.62 6.06
C ALA A 498 23.35 19.29 5.05
N VAL A 499 22.97 20.44 4.50
CA VAL A 499 23.80 21.21 3.55
C VAL A 499 25.14 21.61 4.17
N ARG A 500 25.17 22.08 5.43
CA ARG A 500 26.42 22.44 6.11
C ARG A 500 27.34 21.24 6.37
N LYS A 501 26.76 20.10 6.76
CA LYS A 501 27.54 18.90 7.09
C LYS A 501 28.04 18.15 5.86
N LEU A 502 27.20 18.04 4.81
CA LEU A 502 27.49 17.24 3.62
C LEU A 502 27.95 18.11 2.44
N GLY A 503 27.34 19.26 2.23
CA GLY A 503 27.61 20.10 1.06
C GLY A 503 28.81 21.03 1.16
N GLY A 504 29.49 21.13 2.31
CA GLY A 504 30.64 22.01 2.51
C GLY A 504 30.33 23.51 2.32
N ALA A 505 29.07 23.89 2.18
CA ALA A 505 28.64 25.27 1.91
C ALA A 505 28.65 26.12 3.19
N HIS A 506 29.00 27.39 3.06
CA HIS A 506 29.05 28.36 4.15
C HIS A 506 28.33 29.67 3.79
N GLY A 507 27.83 30.39 4.79
CA GLY A 507 27.20 31.71 4.59
C GLY A 507 25.96 31.71 3.74
N GLY A 508 25.84 32.68 2.81
CA GLY A 508 24.69 32.88 1.94
C GLY A 508 24.44 31.73 0.96
N SER A 509 25.47 30.96 0.57
CA SER A 509 25.36 29.82 -0.33
C SER A 509 24.53 28.67 0.27
N VAL A 510 24.50 28.55 1.62
CA VAL A 510 23.66 27.56 2.31
C VAL A 510 22.18 27.84 2.09
N ARG A 511 21.78 29.11 2.19
CA ARG A 511 20.38 29.51 1.97
C ARG A 511 19.93 29.20 0.55
N ALA A 512 20.70 29.61 -0.44
CA ALA A 512 20.41 29.36 -1.84
C ALA A 512 20.30 27.84 -2.13
N LYS A 513 21.23 27.02 -1.58
CA LYS A 513 21.19 25.58 -1.76
C LYS A 513 19.96 24.94 -1.09
N VAL A 514 19.54 25.39 0.10
CA VAL A 514 18.30 24.92 0.75
C VAL A 514 17.07 25.29 -0.08
N ASP A 515 17.02 26.52 -0.60
CA ASP A 515 15.89 26.98 -1.43
C ASP A 515 15.86 26.19 -2.76
N ASN A 516 16.99 25.90 -3.40
CA ASN A 516 17.09 25.06 -4.59
C ASN A 516 16.68 23.60 -4.32
N LEU A 517 17.14 23.01 -3.21
CA LEU A 517 16.77 21.65 -2.84
C LEU A 517 15.26 21.54 -2.61
N SER A 518 14.66 22.51 -1.89
CA SER A 518 13.21 22.49 -1.64
C SER A 518 12.41 22.68 -2.91
N ALA A 519 12.84 23.54 -3.81
CA ALA A 519 12.23 23.69 -5.14
C ALA A 519 12.38 22.41 -5.98
N GLY A 520 13.57 21.80 -5.98
CA GLY A 520 13.86 20.55 -6.70
C GLY A 520 13.01 19.36 -6.27
N VAL A 521 12.56 19.32 -5.01
CA VAL A 521 11.62 18.31 -4.53
C VAL A 521 10.17 18.80 -4.49
N ARG A 522 9.87 19.96 -5.09
CA ARG A 522 8.53 20.56 -5.19
C ARG A 522 7.88 20.79 -3.80
N VAL A 523 8.65 21.30 -2.84
CA VAL A 523 8.17 21.74 -1.54
C VAL A 523 8.03 23.26 -1.55
N GLU A 524 6.82 23.76 -1.27
CA GLU A 524 6.54 25.19 -1.24
C GLU A 524 7.31 25.89 -0.09
N PRO A 525 7.75 27.17 -0.28
CA PRO A 525 8.54 27.89 0.72
C PRO A 525 7.90 28.00 2.11
N ARG A 526 6.55 28.04 2.18
CA ARG A 526 5.81 28.11 3.46
C ARG A 526 6.07 26.89 4.36
N PHE A 527 6.26 25.68 3.77
CA PHE A 527 6.51 24.47 4.52
C PHE A 527 7.92 24.39 5.12
N LEU A 528 8.84 25.24 4.66
CA LEU A 528 10.19 25.32 5.23
C LEU A 528 10.19 25.84 6.68
N PHE A 529 9.18 26.59 7.09
CA PHE A 529 9.04 27.15 8.44
C PHE A 529 8.24 26.25 9.38
N GLN A 530 7.62 25.20 8.86
CA GLN A 530 6.85 24.24 9.64
C GLN A 530 7.75 23.13 10.21
N LYS A 531 7.27 22.51 11.29
CA LYS A 531 7.87 21.31 11.89
C LYS A 531 7.34 20.05 11.19
N PRO A 532 8.08 18.92 11.24
CA PRO A 532 7.63 17.67 10.62
C PRO A 532 6.21 17.23 11.02
N MET A 533 5.80 17.45 12.27
CA MET A 533 4.44 17.08 12.74
C MET A 533 3.32 17.88 12.06
N GLU A 534 3.62 18.99 11.41
CA GLU A 534 2.64 19.85 10.72
C GLU A 534 2.55 19.54 9.21
N LEU A 535 3.38 18.60 8.72
CA LEU A 535 3.48 18.22 7.32
C LEU A 535 2.71 16.93 7.03
N SER A 536 2.17 16.79 5.81
CA SER A 536 1.64 15.53 5.33
C SER A 536 2.74 14.48 5.13
N GLY A 537 2.38 13.18 5.05
CA GLY A 537 3.34 12.09 4.81
C GLY A 537 4.17 12.32 3.54
N GLY A 538 3.53 12.70 2.43
CA GLY A 538 4.24 13.01 1.18
C GLY A 538 5.17 14.22 1.28
N GLN A 539 4.81 15.26 2.04
CA GLN A 539 5.69 16.41 2.28
C GLN A 539 6.90 16.02 3.13
N LYS A 540 6.71 15.23 4.20
CA LYS A 540 7.81 14.68 5.00
C LYS A 540 8.78 13.87 4.15
N GLN A 541 8.24 13.03 3.27
CA GLN A 541 9.05 12.19 2.37
C GLN A 541 9.87 13.04 1.40
N ARG A 542 9.27 14.09 0.79
CA ARG A 542 10.00 15.03 -0.06
C ARG A 542 11.14 15.72 0.69
N ILE A 543 10.94 16.10 1.96
CA ILE A 543 11.99 16.68 2.80
C ILE A 543 13.08 15.65 3.13
N ALA A 544 12.73 14.40 3.38
CA ALA A 544 13.71 13.33 3.60
C ALA A 544 14.56 13.09 2.34
N ILE A 545 13.94 13.12 1.14
CA ILE A 545 14.65 13.06 -0.15
C ILE A 545 15.57 14.28 -0.30
N ALA A 546 15.06 15.51 -0.12
CA ALA A 546 15.88 16.74 -0.20
C ALA A 546 17.09 16.68 0.73
N ARG A 547 16.92 16.12 1.94
CA ARG A 547 18.01 15.94 2.89
C ARG A 547 19.07 14.97 2.37
N ALA A 548 18.69 13.87 1.72
CA ALA A 548 19.62 12.92 1.11
C ALA A 548 20.43 13.57 -0.02
N PHE A 549 19.80 14.46 -0.80
CA PHE A 549 20.45 15.19 -1.89
C PHE A 549 21.27 16.43 -1.46
N ALA A 550 21.31 16.74 -0.18
CA ALA A 550 22.04 17.92 0.33
C ALA A 550 23.55 17.90 0.06
N GLY A 551 24.13 16.72 -0.14
CA GLY A 551 25.54 16.48 -0.40
C GLY A 551 25.91 16.29 -1.88
N ASP A 552 24.98 16.37 -2.82
CA ASP A 552 25.12 15.99 -4.22
C ASP A 552 25.63 14.52 -4.32
N PRO A 553 24.82 13.54 -3.90
CA PRO A 553 25.23 12.15 -3.80
C PRO A 553 25.42 11.50 -5.18
N THR A 554 26.32 10.54 -5.28
CA THR A 554 26.50 9.66 -6.46
C THR A 554 25.64 8.40 -6.33
N LEU A 555 25.40 7.93 -5.08
CA LEU A 555 24.61 6.76 -4.75
C LEU A 555 23.59 7.09 -3.67
N VAL A 556 22.33 6.77 -3.92
CA VAL A 556 21.25 6.86 -2.92
C VAL A 556 20.61 5.50 -2.71
N VAL A 557 20.62 5.03 -1.47
CA VAL A 557 19.90 3.82 -1.06
C VAL A 557 18.50 4.24 -0.62
N CYS A 558 17.49 3.82 -1.34
CA CYS A 558 16.08 4.08 -1.07
C CYS A 558 15.45 2.85 -0.40
N ASP A 559 15.23 2.91 0.92
CA ASP A 559 14.63 1.81 1.69
C ASP A 559 13.14 2.08 1.85
N GLU A 560 12.32 1.45 1.02
CA GLU A 560 10.86 1.60 0.95
C GLU A 560 10.37 3.07 0.94
N PRO A 561 10.85 3.92 0.03
CA PRO A 561 10.62 5.37 0.12
C PRO A 561 9.16 5.80 -0.13
N ALA A 562 8.27 4.89 -0.51
CA ALA A 562 6.89 5.20 -0.87
C ALA A 562 5.84 4.24 -0.24
N SER A 563 6.25 3.28 0.61
CA SER A 563 5.38 2.21 1.12
C SER A 563 4.23 2.67 2.03
N ALA A 564 4.40 3.80 2.72
CA ALA A 564 3.39 4.35 3.64
C ALA A 564 2.55 5.49 3.02
N LEU A 565 2.62 5.64 1.69
CA LEU A 565 1.98 6.74 0.97
C LEU A 565 0.80 6.22 0.13
N ASP A 566 -0.23 7.06 -0.03
CA ASP A 566 -1.30 6.75 -0.96
C ASP A 566 -0.82 6.76 -2.42
N VAL A 567 -1.57 6.10 -3.30
CA VAL A 567 -1.18 5.82 -4.69
C VAL A 567 -0.79 7.08 -5.48
N SER A 568 -1.52 8.20 -5.27
CA SER A 568 -1.25 9.45 -6.00
C SER A 568 0.06 10.12 -5.55
N VAL A 569 0.35 10.09 -4.24
CA VAL A 569 1.59 10.61 -3.67
C VAL A 569 2.75 9.68 -3.99
N GLN A 570 2.55 8.35 -3.95
CA GLN A 570 3.53 7.35 -4.36
C GLN A 570 4.00 7.59 -5.81
N ALA A 571 3.07 7.71 -6.76
CA ALA A 571 3.38 8.04 -8.15
C ALA A 571 4.21 9.33 -8.28
N SER A 572 3.84 10.36 -7.50
CA SER A 572 4.54 11.63 -7.49
C SER A 572 5.97 11.54 -6.92
N ILE A 573 6.20 10.69 -5.91
CA ILE A 573 7.55 10.44 -5.35
C ILE A 573 8.39 9.62 -6.32
N LEU A 574 7.81 8.60 -6.99
CA LEU A 574 8.53 7.81 -7.99
C LEU A 574 9.00 8.67 -9.16
N ASN A 575 8.10 9.49 -9.72
CA ASN A 575 8.47 10.45 -10.79
C ASN A 575 9.57 11.42 -10.31
N LEU A 576 9.49 11.92 -9.07
CA LEU A 576 10.52 12.79 -8.51
C LEU A 576 11.88 12.08 -8.43
N LEU A 577 11.93 10.80 -8.01
CA LEU A 577 13.17 10.04 -7.95
C LEU A 577 13.77 9.81 -9.35
N VAL A 578 12.94 9.50 -10.36
CA VAL A 578 13.36 9.37 -11.75
C VAL A 578 13.88 10.71 -12.31
N GLU A 579 13.21 11.82 -12.02
CA GLU A 579 13.65 13.18 -12.41
C GLU A 579 15.00 13.53 -11.77
N LEU A 580 15.14 13.26 -10.47
CA LEU A 580 16.41 13.47 -9.75
C LEU A 580 17.52 12.57 -10.30
N GLN A 581 17.23 11.31 -10.63
CA GLN A 581 18.19 10.39 -11.24
C GLN A 581 18.73 10.94 -12.56
N THR A 582 17.85 11.46 -13.41
CA THR A 582 18.22 12.01 -14.72
C THR A 582 19.00 13.31 -14.58
N ARG A 583 18.56 14.22 -13.71
CA ARG A 583 19.15 15.54 -13.55
C ARG A 583 20.51 15.51 -12.84
N GLU A 584 20.60 14.72 -11.77
CA GLU A 584 21.79 14.67 -10.91
C GLU A 584 22.71 13.47 -11.25
N GLN A 585 22.34 12.63 -12.24
CA GLN A 585 23.09 11.43 -12.65
C GLN A 585 23.42 10.47 -11.48
N VAL A 586 22.47 10.29 -10.55
CA VAL A 586 22.62 9.48 -9.35
C VAL A 586 22.21 8.03 -9.62
N SER A 587 22.91 7.08 -8.97
CA SER A 587 22.59 5.65 -8.99
C SER A 587 21.71 5.30 -7.78
N TYR A 588 20.78 4.34 -7.95
CA TYR A 588 19.88 3.92 -6.87
C TYR A 588 20.05 2.43 -6.53
N VAL A 589 20.10 2.13 -5.23
CA VAL A 589 19.64 0.83 -4.69
C VAL A 589 18.23 1.06 -4.15
N PHE A 590 17.22 0.49 -4.82
CA PHE A 590 15.82 0.74 -4.53
C PHE A 590 15.17 -0.50 -3.93
N ILE A 591 14.79 -0.42 -2.66
CA ILE A 591 14.12 -1.49 -1.92
C ILE A 591 12.62 -1.20 -1.87
N SER A 592 11.79 -2.17 -2.25
CA SER A 592 10.36 -2.14 -2.04
C SER A 592 9.80 -3.56 -1.97
N HIS A 593 8.68 -3.72 -1.28
CA HIS A 593 7.87 -4.93 -1.32
C HIS A 593 6.80 -4.90 -2.44
N ASP A 594 6.54 -3.73 -3.03
CA ASP A 594 5.64 -3.57 -4.17
C ASP A 594 6.40 -3.84 -5.49
N LEU A 595 6.14 -5.03 -6.06
CA LEU A 595 6.80 -5.47 -7.28
C LEU A 595 6.44 -4.62 -8.51
N ALA A 596 5.22 -4.03 -8.57
CA ALA A 596 4.83 -3.16 -9.67
C ALA A 596 5.66 -1.87 -9.65
N VAL A 597 5.91 -1.33 -8.45
CA VAL A 597 6.78 -0.17 -8.24
C VAL A 597 8.21 -0.48 -8.62
N VAL A 598 8.74 -1.63 -8.17
CA VAL A 598 10.12 -2.03 -8.51
C VAL A 598 10.28 -2.24 -10.00
N ARG A 599 9.32 -2.91 -10.66
CA ARG A 599 9.31 -3.09 -12.11
C ARG A 599 9.36 -1.76 -12.88
N TYR A 600 8.60 -0.78 -12.39
CA TYR A 600 8.54 0.54 -13.01
C TYR A 600 9.87 1.31 -12.93
N ILE A 601 10.53 1.32 -11.75
CA ILE A 601 11.68 2.22 -11.52
C ILE A 601 13.04 1.57 -11.80
N SER A 602 13.14 0.21 -11.76
CA SER A 602 14.42 -0.49 -11.78
C SER A 602 14.85 -0.88 -13.19
N ASP A 603 16.16 -0.81 -13.44
CA ASP A 603 16.81 -1.31 -14.64
C ASP A 603 17.15 -2.80 -14.48
N ARG A 604 17.70 -3.17 -13.31
CA ARG A 604 17.95 -4.57 -12.89
C ARG A 604 17.32 -4.83 -11.53
N ILE A 605 17.00 -6.10 -11.27
CA ILE A 605 16.34 -6.54 -10.03
C ILE A 605 17.10 -7.72 -9.44
N GLY A 606 17.29 -7.67 -8.12
CA GLY A 606 17.74 -8.77 -7.29
C GLY A 606 16.64 -9.24 -6.36
N VAL A 607 16.41 -10.54 -6.28
CA VAL A 607 15.43 -11.17 -5.41
C VAL A 607 16.13 -11.83 -4.23
N MET A 608 15.77 -11.39 -3.01
CA MET A 608 16.33 -11.94 -1.76
C MET A 608 15.34 -12.87 -1.07
N TYR A 609 15.81 -14.01 -0.64
CA TYR A 609 15.08 -14.96 0.20
C TYR A 609 15.97 -15.51 1.32
N LEU A 610 15.51 -15.50 2.56
CA LEU A 610 16.26 -16.01 3.73
C LEU A 610 17.74 -15.60 3.74
N ALA A 611 17.99 -14.28 3.66
CA ALA A 611 19.32 -13.66 3.66
C ALA A 611 20.20 -13.90 2.42
N GLU A 612 19.75 -14.67 1.43
CA GLU A 612 20.48 -14.90 0.18
C GLU A 612 19.89 -14.12 -0.99
N LEU A 613 20.75 -13.77 -1.95
CA LEU A 613 20.36 -13.29 -3.26
C LEU A 613 20.17 -14.52 -4.17
N ILE A 614 18.91 -14.81 -4.49
CA ILE A 614 18.56 -16.07 -5.20
C ILE A 614 18.34 -15.88 -6.69
N GLU A 615 18.08 -14.65 -7.14
CA GLU A 615 17.90 -14.33 -8.56
C GLU A 615 18.33 -12.89 -8.82
N VAL A 616 18.99 -12.66 -9.98
CA VAL A 616 19.38 -11.34 -10.48
C VAL A 616 19.20 -11.31 -11.98
N GLY A 617 18.63 -10.24 -12.50
CA GLY A 617 18.47 -10.05 -13.95
C GLY A 617 18.02 -8.63 -14.29
N SER A 618 17.87 -8.34 -15.60
CA SER A 618 17.17 -7.14 -16.01
C SER A 618 15.73 -7.18 -15.49
N ALA A 619 15.11 -6.03 -15.31
CA ALA A 619 13.72 -5.99 -14.84
C ALA A 619 12.80 -6.82 -15.76
N ASP A 620 13.03 -6.82 -17.08
CA ASP A 620 12.28 -7.64 -18.02
C ASP A 620 12.52 -9.13 -17.82
N ALA A 621 13.74 -9.56 -17.61
CA ALA A 621 14.09 -10.97 -17.46
C ALA A 621 13.48 -11.56 -16.18
N VAL A 622 13.57 -10.85 -15.04
CA VAL A 622 13.01 -11.33 -13.76
C VAL A 622 11.48 -11.40 -13.78
N PHE A 623 10.81 -10.54 -14.57
CA PHE A 623 9.34 -10.53 -14.69
C PHE A 623 8.78 -11.46 -15.77
N ASN A 624 9.63 -12.04 -16.62
CA ASN A 624 9.24 -13.00 -17.65
C ASN A 624 9.92 -14.35 -17.41
N PRO A 625 9.24 -15.48 -17.73
CA PRO A 625 9.85 -16.80 -17.60
C PRO A 625 11.11 -16.98 -18.47
N PRO A 626 12.12 -17.76 -18.02
CA PRO A 626 12.13 -18.53 -16.78
C PRO A 626 12.59 -17.68 -15.59
N HIS A 627 11.95 -17.83 -14.43
CA HIS A 627 12.38 -17.21 -13.19
C HIS A 627 12.34 -18.21 -12.04
N HIS A 628 13.08 -17.92 -10.97
CA HIS A 628 13.13 -18.78 -9.78
C HIS A 628 11.71 -19.08 -9.24
N PRO A 629 11.39 -20.31 -8.76
CA PRO A 629 10.05 -20.66 -8.25
C PRO A 629 9.52 -19.73 -7.15
N TYR A 630 10.39 -19.13 -6.34
CA TYR A 630 9.99 -18.11 -5.37
C TYR A 630 9.55 -16.81 -6.07
N THR A 631 10.27 -16.35 -7.07
CA THR A 631 9.91 -15.18 -7.88
C THR A 631 8.60 -15.40 -8.60
N GLU A 632 8.37 -16.60 -9.13
CA GLU A 632 7.10 -17.02 -9.74
C GLU A 632 5.94 -16.85 -8.76
N ALA A 633 6.09 -17.33 -7.52
CA ALA A 633 5.08 -17.18 -6.48
C ALA A 633 4.85 -15.71 -6.09
N LEU A 634 5.92 -14.91 -5.96
CA LEU A 634 5.82 -13.46 -5.71
C LEU A 634 5.04 -12.74 -6.81
N LEU A 635 5.37 -12.99 -8.09
CA LEU A 635 4.71 -12.39 -9.24
C LEU A 635 3.24 -12.80 -9.34
N SER A 636 2.91 -14.05 -8.99
CA SER A 636 1.53 -14.56 -8.95
C SER A 636 0.68 -13.88 -7.86
N SER A 637 1.32 -13.28 -6.85
CA SER A 637 0.64 -12.60 -5.74
C SER A 637 0.28 -11.13 -6.04
N ILE A 638 0.81 -10.54 -7.13
CA ILE A 638 0.51 -9.15 -7.51
C ILE A 638 -0.95 -9.04 -7.94
N PRO A 639 -1.79 -8.22 -7.28
CA PRO A 639 -3.16 -8.01 -7.71
C PRO A 639 -3.21 -7.27 -9.05
N LYS A 640 -3.71 -7.91 -10.10
CA LYS A 640 -3.88 -7.26 -11.42
C LYS A 640 -5.23 -6.56 -11.49
N LEU A 641 -5.29 -5.38 -12.11
CA LEU A 641 -6.55 -4.63 -12.32
C LEU A 641 -7.38 -5.16 -13.53
N ASP A 642 -6.93 -6.23 -14.18
CA ASP A 642 -7.60 -6.85 -15.31
C ASP A 642 -8.74 -7.79 -14.84
N PHE A 643 -10.01 -7.44 -15.14
CA PHE A 643 -11.20 -8.20 -14.76
C PHE A 643 -11.47 -9.41 -15.65
N GLU A 644 -10.86 -9.52 -16.82
CA GLU A 644 -11.13 -10.60 -17.77
C GLU A 644 -10.34 -11.87 -17.46
N ARG A 645 -9.22 -11.75 -16.73
CA ARG A 645 -8.35 -12.88 -16.40
C ARG A 645 -8.47 -13.28 -14.94
N ARG A 646 -8.98 -14.49 -14.68
CA ARG A 646 -8.91 -15.08 -13.34
C ARG A 646 -7.46 -15.47 -13.07
N GLN A 647 -6.81 -14.74 -12.18
CA GLN A 647 -5.40 -14.98 -11.82
C GLN A 647 -5.33 -16.28 -11.00
N GLN A 648 -4.66 -17.31 -11.51
CA GLN A 648 -4.26 -18.47 -10.71
C GLN A 648 -3.05 -18.06 -9.87
N ARG A 649 -3.24 -18.05 -8.56
CA ARG A 649 -2.18 -17.70 -7.61
C ARG A 649 -1.48 -18.97 -7.13
N ILE A 650 -0.16 -18.90 -7.01
CA ILE A 650 0.67 -19.93 -6.37
C ILE A 650 0.66 -19.66 -4.86
N THR A 651 -0.03 -20.50 -4.09
CA THR A 651 -0.05 -20.39 -2.63
C THR A 651 1.18 -21.08 -2.07
N LEU A 652 2.05 -20.29 -1.39
CA LEU A 652 3.21 -20.83 -0.70
C LEU A 652 2.79 -21.60 0.55
N ARG A 653 3.40 -22.75 0.79
CA ARG A 653 3.12 -23.59 1.97
C ARG A 653 3.87 -23.08 3.18
N GLY A 654 3.18 -22.92 4.32
CA GLY A 654 3.78 -22.54 5.59
C GLY A 654 4.31 -21.11 5.64
N SER A 655 4.87 -20.71 6.78
CA SER A 655 5.51 -19.41 6.98
C SER A 655 7.00 -19.45 6.59
N MET A 656 7.60 -18.26 6.43
CA MET A 656 9.05 -18.15 6.18
C MET A 656 9.82 -18.81 7.33
N PRO A 657 10.80 -19.71 7.03
CA PRO A 657 11.64 -20.33 8.03
C PRO A 657 12.45 -19.31 8.84
N SER A 658 12.92 -19.73 10.03
CA SER A 658 13.74 -18.87 10.88
C SER A 658 15.14 -18.66 10.28
N LEU A 659 15.62 -17.42 10.31
CA LEU A 659 17.00 -17.08 9.95
C LEU A 659 18.05 -17.66 10.93
N SER A 660 17.62 -18.10 12.12
CA SER A 660 18.50 -18.76 13.11
C SER A 660 18.70 -20.26 12.84
N GLU A 661 17.79 -20.88 12.06
CA GLU A 661 17.80 -22.29 11.69
C GLU A 661 17.34 -22.40 10.22
N PRO A 662 18.12 -21.94 9.25
CA PRO A 662 17.74 -22.01 7.84
C PRO A 662 17.66 -23.47 7.38
N PRO A 663 16.75 -23.80 6.45
CA PRO A 663 16.67 -25.13 5.85
C PRO A 663 18.02 -25.52 5.19
N SER A 664 18.36 -26.81 5.23
CA SER A 664 19.53 -27.37 4.53
C SER A 664 19.32 -27.36 3.01
N GLY A 665 20.39 -27.39 2.23
CA GLY A 665 20.32 -27.37 0.76
C GLY A 665 19.67 -26.08 0.24
N CYS A 666 18.70 -26.20 -0.64
CA CYS A 666 17.95 -25.06 -1.14
C CYS A 666 17.11 -24.43 -0.02
N ARG A 667 17.35 -23.19 0.37
CA ARG A 667 16.63 -22.52 1.46
C ARG A 667 15.11 -22.38 1.22
N PHE A 668 14.69 -22.44 -0.05
CA PHE A 668 13.27 -22.34 -0.42
C PHE A 668 12.54 -23.69 -0.47
N HIS A 669 13.22 -24.85 -0.35
CA HIS A 669 12.65 -26.17 -0.59
C HIS A 669 11.38 -26.47 0.23
N THR A 670 11.30 -25.98 1.47
CA THR A 670 10.15 -26.23 2.38
C THR A 670 8.85 -25.58 1.90
N ARG A 671 8.94 -24.57 1.04
CA ARG A 671 7.80 -23.80 0.50
C ARG A 671 7.67 -23.93 -1.02
N CYS A 672 8.60 -24.62 -1.67
CA CYS A 672 8.68 -24.69 -3.11
C CYS A 672 7.55 -25.56 -3.70
N HIS A 673 6.76 -24.98 -4.60
CA HIS A 673 5.73 -25.72 -5.34
C HIS A 673 6.30 -26.60 -6.47
N ARG A 674 7.59 -26.36 -6.84
CA ARG A 674 8.35 -27.15 -7.84
C ARG A 674 9.44 -28.02 -7.17
N PHE A 675 9.17 -28.51 -5.97
CA PHE A 675 10.12 -29.30 -5.18
C PHE A 675 10.51 -30.62 -5.86
N LEU A 676 11.82 -30.86 -6.04
CA LEU A 676 12.37 -32.03 -6.72
C LEU A 676 12.78 -33.20 -5.78
N GLY A 677 12.42 -33.12 -4.49
CA GLY A 677 12.78 -34.17 -3.51
C GLY A 677 14.15 -33.95 -2.89
N ASP A 678 14.89 -35.07 -2.66
CA ASP A 678 16.08 -35.11 -1.83
C ASP A 678 17.22 -34.18 -2.31
N VAL A 679 17.33 -33.93 -3.59
CA VAL A 679 18.36 -33.03 -4.14
C VAL A 679 18.19 -31.60 -3.57
N CYS A 680 16.98 -31.13 -3.45
CA CYS A 680 16.70 -29.81 -2.87
C CYS A 680 16.95 -29.73 -1.35
N VAL A 681 16.89 -30.87 -0.65
CA VAL A 681 17.13 -30.95 0.80
C VAL A 681 18.60 -31.09 1.16
N GLN A 682 19.35 -31.86 0.31
CA GLN A 682 20.70 -32.28 0.66
C GLN A 682 21.79 -31.44 -0.01
N GLN A 683 21.48 -30.78 -1.13
CA GLN A 683 22.46 -30.04 -1.92
C GLN A 683 22.08 -28.57 -2.07
N GLU A 684 23.07 -27.69 -2.01
CA GLU A 684 22.88 -26.30 -2.38
C GLU A 684 22.58 -26.18 -3.88
N PRO A 685 21.59 -25.37 -4.27
CA PRO A 685 21.24 -25.21 -5.67
C PRO A 685 22.36 -24.49 -6.44
N PRO A 686 22.72 -25.00 -7.66
CA PRO A 686 23.68 -24.33 -8.50
C PRO A 686 23.12 -22.99 -9.01
N LEU A 687 24.02 -22.08 -9.34
CA LEU A 687 23.67 -20.87 -10.08
C LEU A 687 23.42 -21.27 -11.54
N GLN A 688 22.21 -20.99 -12.03
CA GLN A 688 21.76 -21.22 -13.40
C GLN A 688 21.81 -19.89 -14.18
N GLU A 689 22.28 -19.94 -15.41
CA GLU A 689 22.27 -18.81 -16.33
C GLU A 689 21.10 -18.96 -17.30
N ALA A 690 20.11 -18.07 -17.21
CA ALA A 690 18.84 -18.11 -17.98
C ALA A 690 18.84 -17.20 -19.20
N GLY A 691 19.89 -16.40 -19.38
CA GLY A 691 20.08 -15.45 -20.46
C GLY A 691 21.16 -14.44 -20.10
N GLU A 692 21.47 -13.50 -20.97
CA GLU A 692 22.51 -12.50 -20.75
C GLU A 692 22.24 -11.67 -19.49
N GLY A 693 23.06 -11.88 -18.46
CA GLY A 693 22.97 -11.21 -17.17
C GLY A 693 21.76 -11.62 -16.31
N HIS A 694 21.04 -12.71 -16.65
CA HIS A 694 19.97 -13.28 -15.84
C HIS A 694 20.42 -14.60 -15.22
N VAL A 695 20.54 -14.62 -13.90
CA VAL A 695 20.98 -15.78 -13.13
C VAL A 695 20.04 -16.05 -11.96
N TYR A 696 19.85 -17.35 -11.63
CA TYR A 696 19.09 -17.76 -10.44
C TYR A 696 19.64 -19.04 -9.80
N LYS A 697 19.43 -19.21 -8.49
CA LYS A 697 19.86 -20.38 -7.71
C LYS A 697 18.76 -21.45 -7.68
N CYS A 698 18.76 -22.43 -8.58
CA CYS A 698 17.78 -23.53 -8.58
C CYS A 698 18.38 -24.80 -9.18
N HIS A 699 17.88 -25.98 -8.77
CA HIS A 699 18.26 -27.27 -9.37
C HIS A 699 17.60 -27.50 -10.73
N ILE A 700 16.50 -26.81 -11.06
CA ILE A 700 15.79 -26.94 -12.33
C ILE A 700 16.54 -26.13 -13.40
N PRO A 701 16.97 -26.75 -14.51
CA PRO A 701 17.61 -26.05 -15.62
C PRO A 701 16.67 -25.02 -16.28
N PRO A 702 17.18 -23.92 -16.88
CA PRO A 702 16.37 -22.86 -17.46
C PRO A 702 15.38 -23.32 -18.53
N ALA A 703 15.77 -24.22 -19.41
CA ALA A 703 14.91 -24.74 -20.49
C ALA A 703 13.71 -25.53 -19.93
N GLU A 704 13.94 -26.34 -18.90
CA GLU A 704 12.91 -27.15 -18.25
C GLU A 704 11.95 -26.25 -17.44
N LEU A 705 12.51 -25.30 -16.70
CA LEU A 705 11.73 -24.35 -15.91
C LEU A 705 10.86 -23.46 -16.81
N LEU A 706 11.41 -22.99 -17.94
CA LEU A 706 10.66 -22.22 -18.94
C LEU A 706 9.48 -23.01 -19.52
N ALA A 707 9.71 -24.28 -19.87
CA ALA A 707 8.67 -25.16 -20.41
C ALA A 707 7.53 -25.36 -19.38
N ALA A 708 7.89 -25.61 -18.10
CA ALA A 708 6.93 -25.81 -17.02
C ALA A 708 6.11 -24.53 -16.74
N GLN A 709 6.76 -23.37 -16.69
CA GLN A 709 6.09 -22.07 -16.41
C GLN A 709 5.20 -21.63 -17.58
N ARG A 710 5.56 -21.93 -18.83
CA ARG A 710 4.71 -21.64 -20.00
C ARG A 710 3.50 -22.57 -20.11
N ALA A 711 3.65 -23.83 -19.70
CA ALA A 711 2.52 -24.81 -19.74
C ALA A 711 1.42 -24.43 -18.74
N GLU A 712 1.76 -23.77 -17.64
CA GLU A 712 0.82 -23.30 -16.63
C GLU A 712 0.30 -21.87 -16.89
N ALA A 713 0.91 -21.13 -17.82
CA ALA A 713 0.42 -19.83 -18.22
C ALA A 713 -0.92 -19.98 -18.96
N PRO A 714 -2.00 -19.25 -18.57
CA PRO A 714 -3.25 -19.28 -19.32
C PRO A 714 -2.97 -18.85 -20.77
N ALA A 715 -3.50 -19.62 -21.74
CA ALA A 715 -3.34 -19.36 -23.16
C ALA A 715 -3.66 -17.88 -23.47
N ALA A 716 -2.76 -17.20 -24.18
CA ALA A 716 -3.04 -15.87 -24.69
C ALA A 716 -4.27 -15.97 -25.61
N PRO A 717 -5.22 -15.01 -25.57
CA PRO A 717 -6.26 -14.96 -26.57
C PRO A 717 -5.60 -14.88 -27.95
N ALA A 718 -6.07 -15.69 -28.87
CA ALA A 718 -5.72 -15.53 -30.27
C ALA A 718 -6.15 -14.12 -30.71
N ASP A 719 -5.25 -13.37 -31.35
CA ASP A 719 -5.45 -12.03 -31.88
C ASP A 719 -6.70 -11.91 -32.75
#